data_5cf7a42db43fa9c4733f87dcfd7a50ee
#
_entry.id   5cf7a42db43fa9c4733f87dcfd7a50ee
#
_cell.length_a   1.000
_cell.length_b   1.000
_cell.length_c   1.000
_cell.angle_alpha   90.00
_cell.angle_beta   90.00
_cell.angle_gamma   90.00
#
_symmetry.space_group_name_H-M   'P 1'
#
loop_
_entity.id
_entity.type
_entity.pdbx_description
1 polymer ?
#
loop_
_entity_poly.entity_id
_entity_poly.type
_entity_poly.pdbx_seq_one_letter_code
_entity_poly.pdbx_strand_id
1 'polypeptide(L)'
;LTALALLLGGSTSLSAQRTARVAKKGLSSWVNTLIGTGWVGNVYPGASAPFGMVQLSPDNGRAGWDYIAGYFYPDSVIAGFSHTHLSGTGAGDLYDISYMPVTLPALTEESRPPLSFGMEAKDQRPIGIHARFSHTTETAQAGYYAVTLEPYKIRVELTSTERVGIQRYTFLQDADSACIILNLDKATNWDRTVTSEARSISPTQIVGFRYSDGWARDQKVYFTTTLSRPALRIERTAIPYTGKGEVGKSVGYGVILRLYYGKVRAGQSITLCTALSGVSEQGAQKNLKAEAPHSDFDRYREAATLAWNKRLGQVTLDAKVPDSLRRIFYTALYRSQICPTIYSDVDGRYLGADRAIHQAQHKTYSTFSLWDTYRTAHPLYALLRPSEARDMVASLVDFGEQNSGHLPVWNMFASETDMMIGHHSIPVIVEAVLKGIYVPRDKAKLLSLLRSTAERKGYRGLDSYQRLGYIPADEEEESVSKTLEYAYDDAAIARYARWMGDDAVARRYEERSGAWRNVWSSELGFFAPRSEKTGFLPDFDPFAYSKAFTESNAYQYLFSVQHDIAGLDRIMGGQLGKRLDEFFGTTTPKHIELPIFSTGMIGQYAHGNEPGHHVIFLYNHARQPWRTAELTHQVLRQLYTERPDGICGNEDCGQMSAWYVMAALGLYPVDPLDGKYELVTPLFESARIALPGGKHLTIRAPRRNEAEQYTASVSFNGKPLRRSYLTYEELREGGTIDFTLTSERGKIWY
;
A
#
# COMPACT_ATOMS: atom_id res chain seq x y z
N LEU A 1 22.86 -0.79 -87.92
CA LEU A 1 24.16 -0.37 -87.45
C LEU A 1 24.15 -0.31 -85.94
N THR A 2 24.86 -1.25 -85.39
CA THR A 2 25.04 -1.75 -84.07
C THR A 2 25.71 -0.72 -83.11
N ALA A 3 25.27 -0.60 -81.90
CA ALA A 3 26.09 -0.11 -80.79
C ALA A 3 25.77 -0.87 -79.51
N LEU A 4 26.79 -1.55 -79.00
CA LEU A 4 26.90 -2.35 -77.81
C LEU A 4 27.11 -1.43 -76.66
N ALA A 5 26.29 -1.47 -75.60
CA ALA A 5 26.50 -0.74 -74.36
C ALA A 5 26.73 -1.70 -73.20
N LEU A 6 27.93 -1.62 -72.62
CA LEU A 6 28.30 -2.32 -71.36
C LEU A 6 27.53 -1.87 -70.21
N LEU A 7 26.95 -2.82 -69.48
CA LEU A 7 26.37 -2.63 -68.13
C LEU A 7 27.49 -2.82 -67.13
N LEU A 8 27.87 -1.75 -66.45
CA LEU A 8 28.56 -1.77 -65.13
C LEU A 8 27.57 -1.73 -64.04
N GLY A 9 27.45 -2.81 -63.34
CA GLY A 9 26.59 -2.91 -62.14
C GLY A 9 27.24 -2.22 -60.94
N GLY A 10 26.65 -1.09 -60.54
CA GLY A 10 26.92 -0.46 -59.26
C GLY A 10 25.92 -0.93 -58.19
N SER A 11 26.35 -1.79 -57.28
CA SER A 11 25.60 -2.15 -56.10
C SER A 11 25.58 -0.98 -55.10
N THR A 12 24.53 -0.17 -55.13
CA THR A 12 24.26 0.76 -54.07
C THR A 12 23.66 0.05 -52.87
N SER A 13 24.46 -0.13 -51.82
CA SER A 13 24.00 -0.55 -50.52
C SER A 13 23.12 0.55 -49.94
N LEU A 14 21.81 0.36 -49.97
CA LEU A 14 20.86 1.12 -49.16
C LEU A 14 21.09 0.77 -47.67
N SER A 15 21.98 1.51 -47.01
CA SER A 15 22.02 1.56 -45.58
C SER A 15 20.76 2.29 -45.13
N ALA A 16 19.75 1.55 -44.75
CA ALA A 16 18.60 2.09 -44.05
C ALA A 16 19.09 2.64 -42.69
N GLN A 17 19.39 3.91 -42.68
CA GLN A 17 19.46 4.66 -41.43
C GLN A 17 18.06 4.60 -40.78
N ARG A 18 17.88 3.61 -39.93
CA ARG A 18 16.83 3.65 -38.91
C ARG A 18 17.15 4.85 -38.03
N THR A 19 16.58 6.00 -38.36
CA THR A 19 16.44 7.12 -37.39
C THR A 19 15.71 6.53 -36.19
N ALA A 20 16.45 6.27 -35.12
CA ALA A 20 15.88 5.96 -33.82
C ALA A 20 14.99 7.14 -33.46
N ARG A 21 13.69 7.01 -33.67
CA ARG A 21 12.69 7.85 -33.01
C ARG A 21 13.03 7.72 -31.53
N VAL A 22 13.55 8.77 -30.93
CA VAL A 22 13.64 8.88 -29.47
C VAL A 22 12.20 8.73 -28.98
N ALA A 23 11.86 7.53 -28.58
CA ALA A 23 10.54 7.25 -28.04
C ALA A 23 10.37 8.20 -26.85
N LYS A 24 9.35 9.04 -26.91
CA LYS A 24 8.99 9.92 -25.80
C LYS A 24 8.92 9.05 -24.56
N LYS A 25 9.80 9.27 -23.56
CA LYS A 25 9.85 8.44 -22.35
C LYS A 25 8.45 8.37 -21.75
N GLY A 26 7.90 7.18 -21.60
CA GLY A 26 6.58 6.98 -20.99
C GLY A 26 6.57 7.39 -19.51
N LEU A 27 5.40 7.58 -18.95
CA LEU A 27 5.25 8.02 -17.54
C LEU A 27 5.85 7.04 -16.53
N SER A 28 5.88 5.74 -16.84
CA SER A 28 6.54 4.71 -16.04
C SER A 28 8.04 4.98 -15.79
N SER A 29 8.70 5.74 -16.69
CA SER A 29 10.10 6.11 -16.51
C SER A 29 10.33 7.19 -15.44
N TRP A 30 9.27 7.85 -14.96
CA TRP A 30 9.34 8.78 -13.84
C TRP A 30 9.21 8.08 -12.49
N VAL A 31 8.74 6.84 -12.47
CA VAL A 31 8.64 6.06 -11.24
C VAL A 31 10.02 5.56 -10.83
N ASN A 32 10.40 5.87 -9.59
CA ASN A 32 11.58 5.35 -8.92
C ASN A 32 11.15 4.52 -7.71
N THR A 33 11.12 3.20 -7.85
CA THR A 33 10.67 2.32 -6.77
C THR A 33 11.66 2.18 -5.61
N LEU A 34 12.84 2.85 -5.67
CA LEU A 34 13.74 2.97 -4.53
C LEU A 34 13.30 4.04 -3.52
N ILE A 35 12.42 4.98 -3.91
CA ILE A 35 11.89 5.97 -2.95
C ILE A 35 11.09 5.25 -1.85
N GLY A 36 11.47 5.47 -0.59
CA GLY A 36 10.86 4.85 0.59
C GLY A 36 11.48 3.52 1.01
N THR A 37 12.53 3.02 0.32
CA THR A 37 13.22 1.76 0.67
C THR A 37 14.33 1.93 1.72
N GLY A 38 14.66 3.16 2.08
CA GLY A 38 15.56 3.50 3.17
C GLY A 38 14.78 4.14 4.31
N TRP A 39 15.27 4.08 5.52
CA TRP A 39 14.63 4.59 6.73
C TRP A 39 13.27 3.89 7.00
N VAL A 40 12.19 4.63 7.35
CA VAL A 40 10.92 4.10 7.87
C VAL A 40 9.83 3.86 6.82
N GLY A 41 10.10 4.07 5.52
CA GLY A 41 9.08 3.87 4.48
C GLY A 41 8.65 2.41 4.29
N ASN A 42 9.51 1.47 4.61
CA ASN A 42 9.27 0.02 4.63
C ASN A 42 8.65 -0.53 3.33
N VAL A 43 9.15 -0.09 2.18
CA VAL A 43 8.65 -0.52 0.86
C VAL A 43 9.71 -1.32 0.09
N TYR A 44 9.25 -2.22 -0.77
CA TYR A 44 10.12 -3.00 -1.65
C TYR A 44 10.32 -2.31 -3.02
N PRO A 45 11.49 -2.50 -3.69
CA PRO A 45 11.79 -1.88 -4.98
C PRO A 45 11.37 -2.72 -6.21
N GLY A 46 10.90 -3.94 -6.00
CA GLY A 46 10.71 -4.94 -7.02
C GLY A 46 9.59 -4.66 -8.02
N ALA A 47 9.35 -5.61 -8.91
CA ALA A 47 8.35 -5.51 -9.97
C ALA A 47 6.97 -5.97 -9.48
N SER A 48 5.96 -5.13 -9.68
CA SER A 48 4.54 -5.45 -9.45
C SER A 48 3.69 -4.96 -10.60
N ALA A 49 2.65 -5.71 -10.94
CA ALA A 49 1.55 -5.21 -11.77
C ALA A 49 0.60 -4.36 -10.91
N PRO A 50 -0.24 -3.50 -11.51
CA PRO A 50 -1.24 -2.76 -10.75
C PRO A 50 -2.14 -3.71 -9.93
N PHE A 51 -2.15 -3.54 -8.61
CA PHE A 51 -2.87 -4.39 -7.65
C PHE A 51 -2.58 -5.90 -7.79
N GLY A 52 -1.42 -6.28 -8.34
CA GLY A 52 -1.09 -7.67 -8.65
C GLY A 52 -0.96 -8.56 -7.42
N MET A 53 -1.27 -9.86 -7.57
CA MET A 53 -1.01 -10.92 -6.59
C MET A 53 0.50 -11.10 -6.34
N VAL A 54 1.33 -10.78 -7.34
CA VAL A 54 2.78 -10.96 -7.27
C VAL A 54 3.47 -9.62 -7.02
N GLN A 55 4.33 -9.61 -5.99
CA GLN A 55 5.29 -8.55 -5.68
C GLN A 55 6.68 -9.18 -5.75
N LEU A 56 7.26 -9.21 -6.96
CA LEU A 56 8.54 -9.87 -7.20
C LEU A 56 9.70 -8.93 -6.89
N SER A 57 10.41 -9.16 -5.78
CA SER A 57 11.40 -8.23 -5.25
C SER A 57 12.64 -8.93 -4.68
N PRO A 58 13.81 -8.24 -4.65
CA PRO A 58 14.96 -8.72 -3.91
C PRO A 58 14.71 -8.66 -2.40
N ASP A 59 15.33 -9.60 -1.68
CA ASP A 59 15.39 -9.66 -0.23
C ASP A 59 16.83 -9.60 0.25
N ASN A 60 17.11 -8.78 1.28
CA ASN A 60 18.44 -8.77 1.91
C ASN A 60 18.69 -10.00 2.81
N GLY A 61 17.63 -10.75 3.16
CA GLY A 61 17.74 -11.95 3.99
C GLY A 61 18.07 -11.67 5.45
N ARG A 62 17.70 -10.49 5.94
CA ARG A 62 17.84 -10.07 7.33
C ARG A 62 16.46 -9.90 7.97
N ALA A 63 16.43 -9.77 9.29
CA ALA A 63 15.22 -9.50 10.06
C ALA A 63 15.36 -8.17 10.83
N GLY A 64 14.24 -7.63 11.30
CA GLY A 64 14.13 -6.39 12.04
C GLY A 64 13.34 -5.33 11.30
N TRP A 65 13.15 -4.17 11.95
CA TRP A 65 12.34 -3.07 11.44
C TRP A 65 12.73 -2.59 10.03
N ASP A 66 14.02 -2.45 9.78
CA ASP A 66 14.54 -1.98 8.50
C ASP A 66 14.28 -2.95 7.33
N TYR A 67 14.02 -4.24 7.64
CA TYR A 67 13.85 -5.32 6.65
C TYR A 67 12.42 -5.84 6.54
N ILE A 68 11.44 -5.09 7.03
CA ILE A 68 10.03 -5.49 7.01
C ILE A 68 9.54 -5.77 5.58
N ALA A 69 9.93 -4.95 4.61
CA ALA A 69 9.59 -5.18 3.20
C ALA A 69 10.55 -6.12 2.45
N GLY A 70 11.44 -6.84 3.17
CA GLY A 70 12.46 -7.71 2.59
C GLY A 70 13.73 -6.97 2.14
N TYR A 71 13.62 -5.72 1.74
CA TYR A 71 14.71 -4.90 1.19
C TYR A 71 14.88 -3.60 1.97
N PHE A 72 16.15 -3.28 2.30
CA PHE A 72 16.56 -2.03 2.92
C PHE A 72 17.71 -1.39 2.13
N TYR A 73 17.52 -0.21 1.57
CA TYR A 73 18.45 0.43 0.64
C TYR A 73 19.90 0.57 1.18
N PRO A 74 20.16 0.89 2.47
CA PRO A 74 21.52 0.96 2.97
C PRO A 74 22.29 -0.37 2.98
N ASP A 75 21.63 -1.51 2.79
CA ASP A 75 22.28 -2.83 2.70
C ASP A 75 22.86 -3.07 1.30
N SER A 76 23.89 -3.88 1.20
CA SER A 76 24.58 -4.27 -0.03
C SER A 76 24.55 -5.77 -0.31
N VAL A 77 23.61 -6.49 0.31
CA VAL A 77 23.47 -7.95 0.22
C VAL A 77 22.08 -8.33 -0.29
N ILE A 78 22.01 -9.30 -1.18
CA ILE A 78 20.77 -9.97 -1.62
C ILE A 78 20.87 -11.45 -1.31
N ALA A 79 19.84 -12.01 -0.65
CA ALA A 79 19.72 -13.41 -0.29
C ALA A 79 18.65 -14.17 -1.09
N GLY A 80 18.03 -13.52 -2.05
CA GLY A 80 17.05 -14.13 -2.95
C GLY A 80 16.07 -13.12 -3.52
N PHE A 81 15.15 -13.62 -4.33
CA PHE A 81 14.07 -12.87 -4.98
C PHE A 81 12.77 -13.62 -4.74
N SER A 82 11.93 -13.10 -3.84
CA SER A 82 10.65 -13.70 -3.49
C SER A 82 9.48 -13.03 -4.22
N HIS A 83 8.33 -13.70 -4.25
CA HIS A 83 7.19 -13.33 -5.08
C HIS A 83 6.10 -12.59 -4.32
N THR A 84 6.19 -12.50 -2.99
CA THR A 84 5.20 -11.83 -2.15
C THR A 84 5.88 -10.92 -1.14
N HIS A 85 5.39 -9.68 -1.03
CA HIS A 85 5.89 -8.66 -0.11
C HIS A 85 4.75 -7.76 0.35
N LEU A 86 4.89 -7.20 1.55
CA LEU A 86 4.06 -6.10 2.03
C LEU A 86 4.67 -4.76 1.64
N SER A 87 3.85 -3.74 1.44
CA SER A 87 4.28 -2.40 1.06
C SER A 87 4.03 -1.41 2.19
N GLY A 88 5.07 -1.12 2.95
CA GLY A 88 5.04 -0.06 3.94
C GLY A 88 4.31 -0.37 5.24
N THR A 89 4.16 -1.63 5.60
CA THR A 89 3.53 -2.01 6.86
C THR A 89 4.52 -1.96 8.03
N GLY A 90 4.01 -1.85 9.27
CA GLY A 90 4.80 -1.94 10.49
C GLY A 90 5.16 -3.37 10.90
N ALA A 91 4.74 -4.39 10.15
CA ALA A 91 5.01 -5.80 10.40
C ALA A 91 5.50 -6.50 9.14
N GLY A 92 6.51 -7.35 9.26
CA GLY A 92 7.10 -8.09 8.15
C GLY A 92 6.57 -9.51 8.06
N ASP A 93 6.02 -9.87 6.90
CA ASP A 93 5.47 -11.19 6.60
C ASP A 93 5.57 -11.49 5.10
N LEU A 94 5.19 -12.70 4.69
CA LEU A 94 5.19 -13.22 3.33
C LEU A 94 6.57 -13.76 2.89
N TYR A 95 7.22 -13.19 1.88
CA TYR A 95 8.50 -13.63 1.28
C TYR A 95 8.42 -15.02 0.63
N ASP A 96 7.26 -15.37 0.08
CA ASP A 96 7.02 -16.69 -0.52
C ASP A 96 7.77 -16.90 -1.82
N ILE A 97 8.12 -18.17 -2.07
CA ILE A 97 8.68 -18.68 -3.33
C ILE A 97 9.93 -17.88 -3.76
N SER A 98 11.00 -18.03 -2.96
CA SER A 98 12.26 -17.31 -3.16
C SER A 98 13.23 -18.08 -4.05
N TYR A 99 13.76 -17.42 -5.08
CA TYR A 99 14.82 -17.95 -5.98
C TYR A 99 16.13 -17.20 -5.81
N MET A 100 17.25 -17.92 -5.89
CA MET A 100 18.60 -17.33 -5.89
C MET A 100 19.47 -18.02 -6.97
N PRO A 101 19.92 -17.30 -8.02
CA PRO A 101 20.86 -17.84 -8.98
C PRO A 101 22.31 -17.70 -8.44
N VAL A 102 23.11 -18.74 -8.65
CA VAL A 102 24.50 -18.80 -8.19
C VAL A 102 25.41 -19.52 -9.20
N THR A 103 26.71 -19.31 -9.10
CA THR A 103 27.73 -20.10 -9.79
C THR A 103 28.57 -20.87 -8.77
N LEU A 104 28.90 -22.13 -9.04
CA LEU A 104 29.71 -22.98 -8.17
C LEU A 104 31.23 -22.81 -8.48
N PRO A 105 32.15 -22.91 -7.52
CA PRO A 105 32.00 -23.48 -6.17
C PRO A 105 31.67 -22.44 -5.07
N ALA A 106 31.25 -21.24 -5.37
CA ALA A 106 31.04 -20.17 -4.39
C ALA A 106 29.88 -20.40 -3.40
N LEU A 107 29.37 -21.64 -3.26
CA LEU A 107 28.35 -22.00 -2.29
C LEU A 107 28.93 -22.11 -0.88
N THR A 108 28.74 -21.08 -0.04
CA THR A 108 28.88 -21.18 1.39
C THR A 108 27.49 -21.21 2.02
N GLU A 109 27.12 -22.33 2.63
CA GLU A 109 25.91 -22.38 3.45
C GLU A 109 26.28 -21.81 4.84
N GLU A 110 25.81 -20.62 5.15
CA GLU A 110 25.87 -20.12 6.51
C GLU A 110 24.76 -20.77 7.36
N SER A 111 25.10 -21.05 8.61
CA SER A 111 24.12 -21.54 9.58
C SER A 111 23.01 -20.50 9.77
N ARG A 112 21.75 -20.96 9.83
CA ARG A 112 20.62 -20.08 10.10
C ARG A 112 20.81 -19.31 11.40
N PRO A 113 20.55 -18.00 11.42
CA PRO A 113 20.35 -17.30 12.66
C PRO A 113 19.07 -17.85 13.35
N PRO A 114 19.01 -17.84 14.68
CA PRO A 114 17.81 -18.19 15.40
C PRO A 114 16.66 -17.27 14.97
N LEU A 115 15.45 -17.84 14.81
CA LEU A 115 14.25 -17.07 14.53
C LEU A 115 14.03 -16.05 15.66
N SER A 116 14.12 -14.77 15.34
CA SER A 116 13.78 -13.70 16.27
C SER A 116 12.38 -13.18 15.94
N PHE A 117 11.50 -13.22 16.91
CA PHE A 117 10.21 -12.55 16.85
C PHE A 117 10.37 -11.12 17.36
N GLY A 118 9.85 -10.16 16.60
CA GLY A 118 9.83 -8.76 17.01
C GLY A 118 10.77 -7.85 16.20
N MET A 119 10.64 -6.55 16.46
CA MET A 119 11.32 -5.48 15.72
C MET A 119 12.85 -5.39 15.99
N GLU A 120 13.36 -6.11 16.97
CA GLU A 120 14.78 -6.12 17.33
C GLU A 120 15.40 -7.49 17.03
N ALA A 121 15.92 -7.67 15.83
CA ALA A 121 16.75 -8.82 15.52
C ALA A 121 18.15 -8.61 16.09
N LYS A 122 18.59 -9.47 17.00
CA LYS A 122 19.97 -9.44 17.57
C LYS A 122 21.02 -9.94 16.59
N ASP A 123 20.64 -10.72 15.58
CA ASP A 123 21.55 -11.27 14.59
C ASP A 123 21.25 -10.68 13.21
N GLN A 124 22.13 -9.85 12.72
CA GLN A 124 22.05 -9.15 11.44
C GLN A 124 22.71 -9.91 10.27
N ARG A 125 23.07 -11.18 10.47
CA ARG A 125 23.64 -11.99 9.37
C ARG A 125 22.54 -12.36 8.36
N PRO A 126 22.84 -12.33 7.05
CA PRO A 126 21.89 -12.77 6.04
C PRO A 126 21.52 -14.24 6.22
N ILE A 127 20.25 -14.56 5.99
CA ILE A 127 19.75 -15.94 6.07
C ILE A 127 20.06 -16.68 4.76
N GLY A 128 20.79 -17.78 4.85
CA GLY A 128 21.08 -18.66 3.72
C GLY A 128 22.11 -18.09 2.74
N ILE A 129 22.06 -18.57 1.50
CA ILE A 129 22.99 -18.17 0.44
C ILE A 129 22.69 -16.75 0.00
N HIS A 130 23.71 -15.92 -0.09
CA HIS A 130 23.57 -14.50 -0.43
C HIS A 130 24.68 -14.01 -1.35
N ALA A 131 24.48 -12.82 -1.93
CA ALA A 131 25.45 -12.16 -2.78
C ALA A 131 25.56 -10.67 -2.48
N ARG A 132 26.75 -10.13 -2.56
CA ARG A 132 26.95 -8.67 -2.58
C ARG A 132 26.49 -8.10 -3.93
N PHE A 133 26.02 -6.86 -3.88
CA PHE A 133 25.68 -6.07 -5.06
C PHE A 133 26.06 -4.60 -4.88
N SER A 134 26.02 -3.83 -5.94
CA SER A 134 26.19 -2.38 -5.92
C SER A 134 24.95 -1.69 -6.45
N HIS A 135 24.48 -0.64 -5.78
CA HIS A 135 23.39 0.22 -6.24
C HIS A 135 23.63 0.83 -7.62
N THR A 136 24.89 0.98 -8.04
CA THR A 136 25.23 1.43 -9.41
C THR A 136 24.78 0.46 -10.49
N THR A 137 24.50 -0.79 -10.14
CA THR A 137 24.00 -1.82 -11.05
C THR A 137 22.49 -1.99 -10.97
N GLU A 138 21.81 -1.33 -10.04
CA GLU A 138 20.37 -1.41 -9.89
C GLU A 138 19.61 -0.57 -10.93
N THR A 139 18.49 -1.10 -11.33
CA THR A 139 17.45 -0.37 -12.06
C THR A 139 16.11 -0.72 -11.43
N ALA A 140 15.40 0.29 -10.92
CA ALA A 140 14.14 0.11 -10.21
C ALA A 140 13.09 1.07 -10.80
N GLN A 141 12.09 0.51 -11.47
CA GLN A 141 11.05 1.24 -12.20
C GLN A 141 9.69 0.54 -12.05
N ALA A 142 8.61 1.21 -12.43
CA ALA A 142 7.29 0.58 -12.44
C ALA A 142 7.29 -0.72 -13.27
N GLY A 143 7.03 -1.85 -12.61
CA GLY A 143 6.94 -3.17 -13.23
C GLY A 143 8.26 -3.78 -13.68
N TYR A 144 9.41 -3.21 -13.28
CA TYR A 144 10.72 -3.75 -13.63
C TYR A 144 11.77 -3.44 -12.55
N TYR A 145 12.55 -4.47 -12.22
CA TYR A 145 13.74 -4.35 -11.38
C TYR A 145 14.90 -5.12 -11.97
N ALA A 146 16.13 -4.65 -11.79
CA ALA A 146 17.31 -5.40 -12.19
C ALA A 146 18.53 -5.04 -11.33
N VAL A 147 19.42 -6.03 -11.09
CA VAL A 147 20.64 -5.90 -10.32
C VAL A 147 21.70 -6.90 -10.77
N THR A 148 22.98 -6.62 -10.55
CA THR A 148 24.06 -7.57 -10.76
C THR A 148 24.56 -8.15 -9.45
N LEU A 149 24.50 -9.48 -9.31
CA LEU A 149 25.08 -10.24 -8.20
C LEU A 149 26.59 -10.37 -8.41
N GLU A 150 27.37 -9.59 -7.67
CA GLU A 150 28.80 -9.41 -7.92
C GLU A 150 29.64 -10.70 -7.80
N PRO A 151 29.50 -11.56 -6.75
CA PRO A 151 30.32 -12.77 -6.62
C PRO A 151 30.06 -13.77 -7.73
N TYR A 152 28.83 -13.82 -8.25
CA TYR A 152 28.39 -14.79 -9.23
C TYR A 152 28.44 -14.26 -10.67
N LYS A 153 28.64 -12.94 -10.86
CA LYS A 153 28.58 -12.25 -12.16
C LYS A 153 27.30 -12.59 -12.92
N ILE A 154 26.16 -12.50 -12.22
CA ILE A 154 24.85 -12.77 -12.77
C ILE A 154 24.04 -11.47 -12.76
N ARG A 155 23.54 -11.06 -13.92
CA ARG A 155 22.52 -10.02 -14.05
C ARG A 155 21.16 -10.66 -13.81
N VAL A 156 20.44 -10.19 -12.79
CA VAL A 156 19.07 -10.56 -12.49
C VAL A 156 18.15 -9.46 -12.98
N GLU A 157 17.08 -9.85 -13.67
CA GLU A 157 16.04 -8.95 -14.14
C GLU A 157 14.67 -9.53 -13.77
N LEU A 158 13.80 -8.68 -13.24
CA LEU A 158 12.47 -9.03 -12.72
C LEU A 158 11.39 -8.22 -13.42
N THR A 159 10.30 -8.87 -13.79
CA THR A 159 9.04 -8.23 -14.19
C THR A 159 7.86 -9.10 -13.76
N SER A 160 6.63 -8.61 -13.86
CA SER A 160 5.47 -9.39 -13.45
C SER A 160 4.22 -9.10 -14.30
N THR A 161 3.32 -10.06 -14.33
CA THR A 161 1.90 -9.87 -14.62
C THR A 161 1.11 -9.81 -13.32
N GLU A 162 -0.21 -9.87 -13.36
CA GLU A 162 -1.02 -9.84 -12.12
C GLU A 162 -0.72 -11.02 -11.20
N ARG A 163 -0.49 -12.23 -11.76
CA ARG A 163 -0.34 -13.49 -10.99
C ARG A 163 0.95 -14.24 -11.26
N VAL A 164 1.82 -13.73 -12.15
CA VAL A 164 3.05 -14.41 -12.53
C VAL A 164 4.25 -13.49 -12.39
N GLY A 165 5.25 -13.94 -11.63
CA GLY A 165 6.57 -13.33 -11.57
C GLY A 165 7.45 -13.92 -12.66
N ILE A 166 8.15 -13.06 -13.42
CA ILE A 166 9.06 -13.46 -14.49
C ILE A 166 10.46 -12.96 -14.15
N GLN A 167 11.40 -13.90 -14.05
CA GLN A 167 12.80 -13.64 -13.69
C GLN A 167 13.70 -14.09 -14.83
N ARG A 168 14.67 -13.25 -15.24
CA ARG A 168 15.74 -13.60 -16.18
C ARG A 168 17.08 -13.48 -15.49
N TYR A 169 17.89 -14.55 -15.56
CA TYR A 169 19.24 -14.61 -15.04
C TYR A 169 20.22 -14.71 -16.22
N THR A 170 21.01 -13.67 -16.44
CA THR A 170 22.01 -13.61 -17.50
C THR A 170 23.40 -13.73 -16.90
N PHE A 171 24.16 -14.74 -17.31
CA PHE A 171 25.53 -14.96 -16.87
C PHE A 171 26.45 -13.98 -17.61
N LEU A 172 27.18 -13.14 -16.89
CA LEU A 172 28.06 -12.11 -17.47
C LEU A 172 29.46 -12.62 -17.78
N GLN A 173 29.80 -13.82 -17.29
CA GLN A 173 31.05 -14.54 -17.57
C GLN A 173 30.80 -16.03 -17.68
N ASP A 174 31.77 -16.76 -18.27
CA ASP A 174 31.77 -18.21 -18.28
C ASP A 174 31.85 -18.74 -16.85
N ALA A 175 31.11 -19.82 -16.57
CA ALA A 175 31.21 -20.54 -15.31
C ALA A 175 31.11 -22.04 -15.53
N ASP A 176 31.88 -22.82 -14.76
CA ASP A 176 31.92 -24.28 -14.89
C ASP A 176 30.62 -24.95 -14.41
N SER A 177 29.92 -24.33 -13.48
CA SER A 177 28.64 -24.84 -13.02
C SER A 177 27.72 -23.68 -12.55
N ALA A 178 26.52 -23.63 -13.10
CA ALA A 178 25.46 -22.74 -12.68
C ALA A 178 24.38 -23.51 -11.92
N CYS A 179 23.79 -22.86 -10.91
CA CYS A 179 22.73 -23.43 -10.12
C CYS A 179 21.67 -22.34 -9.81
N ILE A 180 20.40 -22.71 -9.83
CA ILE A 180 19.30 -21.87 -9.35
C ILE A 180 18.72 -22.57 -8.12
N ILE A 181 18.61 -21.85 -7.03
CA ILE A 181 18.11 -22.37 -5.74
C ILE A 181 16.71 -21.83 -5.53
N LEU A 182 15.74 -22.74 -5.41
CA LEU A 182 14.42 -22.44 -4.88
C LEU A 182 14.43 -22.74 -3.38
N ASN A 183 14.22 -21.72 -2.57
CA ASN A 183 14.20 -21.85 -1.12
C ASN A 183 12.78 -21.60 -0.59
N LEU A 184 12.05 -22.66 -0.26
CA LEU A 184 10.71 -22.61 0.36
C LEU A 184 10.77 -22.64 1.89
N ASP A 185 11.97 -22.71 2.43
CA ASP A 185 12.23 -22.74 3.86
C ASP A 185 12.66 -21.36 4.41
N LYS A 186 12.80 -20.37 3.52
CA LYS A 186 13.15 -19.00 3.89
C LYS A 186 12.04 -18.40 4.75
N ALA A 187 12.45 -17.86 5.90
CA ALA A 187 11.57 -17.18 6.83
C ALA A 187 12.34 -16.03 7.46
N THR A 188 11.72 -14.86 7.55
CA THR A 188 12.26 -13.65 8.19
C THR A 188 11.13 -12.91 8.92
N ASN A 189 11.49 -12.07 9.88
CA ASN A 189 10.54 -11.29 10.66
C ASN A 189 9.47 -12.19 11.33
N TRP A 190 8.20 -11.99 11.07
CA TRP A 190 7.12 -12.76 11.68
C TRP A 190 6.75 -14.00 10.87
N ASP A 191 7.15 -14.06 9.61
CA ASP A 191 6.88 -15.19 8.72
C ASP A 191 7.65 -16.45 9.14
N ARG A 192 6.96 -17.60 9.11
CA ARG A 192 7.52 -18.93 9.36
C ARG A 192 6.94 -19.94 8.40
N THR A 193 7.81 -20.75 7.80
CA THR A 193 7.34 -21.91 7.04
C THR A 193 6.82 -22.99 7.99
N VAL A 194 5.57 -23.39 7.83
CA VAL A 194 4.96 -24.51 8.54
C VAL A 194 5.25 -25.82 7.80
N THR A 195 5.00 -25.86 6.50
CA THR A 195 5.36 -26.96 5.63
C THR A 195 5.44 -26.49 4.19
N SER A 196 6.33 -27.10 3.42
CA SER A 196 6.43 -26.80 2.00
C SER A 196 6.74 -28.05 1.18
N GLU A 197 6.43 -28.04 -0.10
CA GLU A 197 6.76 -29.09 -1.04
C GLU A 197 7.07 -28.49 -2.41
N ALA A 198 8.04 -29.08 -3.09
CA ALA A 198 8.33 -28.79 -4.47
C ALA A 198 8.82 -30.02 -5.20
N ARG A 199 8.31 -30.25 -6.42
CA ARG A 199 8.68 -31.36 -7.28
C ARG A 199 8.65 -30.96 -8.76
N SER A 200 9.51 -31.59 -9.52
CA SER A 200 9.48 -31.49 -10.97
C SER A 200 8.40 -32.42 -11.54
N ILE A 201 7.54 -31.91 -12.40
CA ILE A 201 6.53 -32.68 -13.13
C ILE A 201 6.89 -32.84 -14.60
N SER A 202 7.89 -32.09 -15.06
CA SER A 202 8.55 -32.25 -16.37
C SER A 202 9.96 -31.66 -16.30
N PRO A 203 10.83 -31.87 -17.29
CA PRO A 203 12.18 -31.28 -17.29
C PRO A 203 12.23 -29.76 -17.19
N THR A 204 11.12 -29.07 -17.48
CA THR A 204 11.01 -27.61 -17.49
C THR A 204 9.90 -27.08 -16.61
N GLN A 205 9.27 -27.92 -15.76
CA GLN A 205 8.18 -27.48 -14.91
C GLN A 205 8.27 -28.01 -13.49
N ILE A 206 8.20 -27.10 -12.53
CA ILE A 206 8.16 -27.36 -11.09
C ILE A 206 6.78 -26.94 -10.57
N VAL A 207 6.21 -27.71 -9.65
CA VAL A 207 5.01 -27.35 -8.91
C VAL A 207 5.26 -27.56 -7.43
N GLY A 208 4.49 -26.87 -6.60
CA GLY A 208 4.58 -27.03 -5.16
C GLY A 208 3.71 -26.04 -4.39
N PHE A 209 3.97 -25.99 -3.11
CA PHE A 209 3.30 -25.08 -2.19
C PHE A 209 4.23 -24.68 -1.05
N ARG A 210 3.91 -23.56 -0.43
CA ARG A 210 4.42 -23.13 0.86
C ARG A 210 3.26 -22.74 1.75
N TYR A 211 3.17 -23.39 2.92
CA TYR A 211 2.27 -22.98 3.99
C TYR A 211 3.10 -22.32 5.06
N SER A 212 2.66 -21.16 5.50
CA SER A 212 3.34 -20.37 6.51
C SER A 212 2.38 -19.86 7.58
N ASP A 213 2.95 -19.44 8.68
CA ASP A 213 2.28 -18.84 9.81
C ASP A 213 3.12 -17.62 10.23
N GLY A 214 2.46 -16.53 10.49
CA GLY A 214 3.12 -15.28 10.84
C GLY A 214 2.11 -14.27 11.35
N TRP A 215 2.10 -13.10 10.78
CA TRP A 215 1.10 -12.08 11.03
C TRP A 215 -0.29 -12.58 10.61
N ALA A 216 -0.44 -13.04 9.37
CA ALA A 216 -1.60 -13.85 9.01
C ALA A 216 -1.36 -15.33 9.37
N ARG A 217 -2.33 -15.96 9.98
CA ARG A 217 -2.28 -17.37 10.34
C ARG A 217 -2.72 -18.24 9.18
N ASP A 218 -2.13 -19.46 9.06
CA ASP A 218 -2.51 -20.48 8.07
C ASP A 218 -2.50 -19.92 6.62
N GLN A 219 -1.40 -19.27 6.23
CA GLN A 219 -1.19 -18.80 4.87
C GLN A 219 -0.89 -19.97 3.94
N LYS A 220 -1.50 -19.98 2.76
CA LYS A 220 -1.32 -21.02 1.74
C LYS A 220 -1.02 -20.43 0.39
N VAL A 221 0.18 -20.67 -0.10
CA VAL A 221 0.62 -20.26 -1.43
C VAL A 221 1.01 -21.48 -2.23
N TYR A 222 0.27 -21.75 -3.29
CA TYR A 222 0.60 -22.74 -4.30
C TYR A 222 1.30 -22.06 -5.46
N PHE A 223 2.21 -22.78 -6.13
CA PHE A 223 2.91 -22.22 -7.26
C PHE A 223 3.16 -23.26 -8.37
N THR A 224 3.40 -22.74 -9.56
CA THR A 224 4.01 -23.47 -10.67
C THR A 224 5.07 -22.59 -11.34
N THR A 225 6.22 -23.19 -11.63
CA THR A 225 7.32 -22.49 -12.32
C THR A 225 7.65 -23.21 -13.61
N THR A 226 7.71 -22.47 -14.73
CA THR A 226 8.30 -22.95 -15.97
C THR A 226 9.70 -22.38 -16.17
N LEU A 227 10.60 -23.23 -16.70
CA LEU A 227 12.01 -22.93 -16.97
C LEU A 227 12.21 -22.85 -18.48
N SER A 228 12.87 -21.81 -18.98
CA SER A 228 13.21 -21.68 -20.42
C SER A 228 14.20 -22.73 -20.90
N ARG A 229 14.89 -23.40 -19.97
CA ARG A 229 15.86 -24.45 -20.21
C ARG A 229 15.72 -25.53 -19.13
N PRO A 230 15.76 -26.85 -19.50
CA PRO A 230 15.72 -27.90 -18.49
C PRO A 230 16.98 -27.89 -17.62
N ALA A 231 16.81 -28.17 -16.32
CA ALA A 231 17.92 -28.43 -15.43
C ALA A 231 18.52 -29.82 -15.75
N LEU A 232 19.85 -29.94 -15.71
CA LEU A 232 20.54 -31.21 -15.90
C LEU A 232 20.35 -32.18 -14.74
N ARG A 233 20.22 -31.61 -13.53
CA ARG A 233 19.97 -32.35 -12.29
C ARG A 233 19.18 -31.45 -11.35
N ILE A 234 18.23 -32.05 -10.65
CA ILE A 234 17.46 -31.41 -9.57
C ILE A 234 17.73 -32.17 -8.28
N GLU A 235 18.15 -31.45 -7.27
CA GLU A 235 18.41 -31.97 -5.95
C GLU A 235 17.43 -31.37 -4.96
N ARG A 236 16.76 -32.23 -4.17
CA ARG A 236 15.77 -31.81 -3.18
C ARG A 236 16.32 -32.10 -1.80
N THR A 237 16.35 -31.06 -0.96
CA THR A 237 16.66 -31.16 0.47
C THR A 237 15.40 -30.84 1.26
N ALA A 238 15.01 -31.72 2.17
CA ALA A 238 13.98 -31.48 3.16
C ALA A 238 14.64 -31.14 4.50
N ILE A 239 14.25 -30.03 5.10
CA ILE A 239 14.77 -29.57 6.39
C ILE A 239 13.67 -29.80 7.43
N PRO A 240 13.83 -30.78 8.34
CA PRO A 240 12.83 -31.07 9.36
C PRO A 240 12.73 -29.91 10.36
N TYR A 241 11.51 -29.49 10.66
CA TYR A 241 11.24 -28.53 11.71
C TYR A 241 11.26 -29.22 13.08
N THR A 242 12.24 -28.89 13.89
CA THR A 242 12.29 -29.26 15.31
C THR A 242 11.90 -28.04 16.15
N GLY A 243 10.76 -27.41 15.88
CA GLY A 243 10.37 -26.16 16.49
C GLY A 243 10.06 -26.27 17.97
N LYS A 244 10.93 -25.70 18.83
CA LYS A 244 10.56 -25.17 20.16
C LYS A 244 10.19 -23.69 20.00
N GLY A 245 9.12 -23.37 19.27
CA GLY A 245 8.52 -22.05 19.23
C GLY A 245 7.14 -22.12 19.87
N GLU A 246 6.85 -21.23 20.80
CA GLU A 246 5.65 -21.26 21.64
C GLU A 246 4.32 -20.96 20.97
N VAL A 247 4.26 -20.89 19.66
CA VAL A 247 2.99 -20.69 18.93
C VAL A 247 2.83 -21.83 17.92
N GLY A 248 2.01 -22.79 18.27
CA GLY A 248 1.58 -23.90 17.40
C GLY A 248 2.67 -24.92 17.13
N LYS A 249 2.57 -26.09 17.74
CA LYS A 249 3.40 -27.28 17.48
C LYS A 249 3.15 -27.79 16.07
N SER A 250 3.77 -27.19 15.05
CA SER A 250 3.74 -27.74 13.71
C SER A 250 4.98 -28.58 13.46
N VAL A 251 4.75 -29.85 13.20
CA VAL A 251 5.74 -30.78 12.65
C VAL A 251 5.66 -30.59 11.14
N GLY A 252 6.60 -29.83 10.56
CA GLY A 252 6.63 -29.54 9.13
C GLY A 252 8.03 -29.69 8.57
N TYR A 253 8.15 -29.54 7.25
CA TYR A 253 9.42 -29.57 6.53
C TYR A 253 9.54 -28.31 5.66
N GLY A 254 10.71 -27.65 5.72
CA GLY A 254 11.14 -26.71 4.70
C GLY A 254 11.77 -27.46 3.52
N VAL A 255 11.49 -27.06 2.29
CA VAL A 255 12.06 -27.67 1.09
C VAL A 255 12.97 -26.67 0.37
N ILE A 256 14.16 -27.14 -0.01
CA ILE A 256 15.07 -26.44 -0.91
C ILE A 256 15.29 -27.30 -2.14
N LEU A 257 15.09 -26.75 -3.34
CA LEU A 257 15.51 -27.37 -4.60
C LEU A 257 16.73 -26.65 -5.15
N ARG A 258 17.72 -27.44 -5.61
CA ARG A 258 18.89 -26.97 -6.35
C ARG A 258 18.81 -27.45 -7.78
N LEU A 259 18.68 -26.53 -8.72
CA LEU A 259 18.52 -26.76 -10.15
C LEU A 259 19.89 -26.54 -10.81
N TYR A 260 20.59 -27.60 -11.18
CA TYR A 260 21.92 -27.54 -11.77
C TYR A 260 21.86 -27.49 -13.28
N TYR A 261 22.59 -26.54 -13.88
CA TYR A 261 22.61 -26.30 -15.34
C TYR A 261 23.98 -26.64 -15.99
N GLY A 262 24.98 -27.02 -15.17
CA GLY A 262 26.33 -27.30 -15.67
C GLY A 262 27.03 -26.04 -16.18
N LYS A 263 27.90 -26.21 -17.16
CA LYS A 263 28.64 -25.08 -17.74
C LYS A 263 27.74 -24.09 -18.45
N VAL A 264 28.00 -22.82 -18.18
CA VAL A 264 27.36 -21.69 -18.85
C VAL A 264 28.40 -20.74 -19.42
N ARG A 265 28.04 -20.06 -20.52
CA ARG A 265 28.88 -19.05 -21.16
C ARG A 265 28.37 -17.66 -20.91
N ALA A 266 29.24 -16.67 -20.98
CA ALA A 266 28.88 -15.27 -20.96
C ALA A 266 27.78 -14.96 -22.01
N GLY A 267 26.78 -14.20 -21.60
CA GLY A 267 25.61 -13.86 -22.41
C GLY A 267 24.49 -14.91 -22.42
N GLN A 268 24.69 -16.10 -21.90
CA GLN A 268 23.59 -17.07 -21.75
C GLN A 268 22.63 -16.65 -20.63
N SER A 269 21.34 -16.90 -20.83
CA SER A 269 20.32 -16.59 -19.84
C SER A 269 19.36 -17.76 -19.60
N ILE A 270 18.76 -17.76 -18.41
CA ILE A 270 17.68 -18.66 -18.01
C ILE A 270 16.54 -17.80 -17.53
N THR A 271 15.34 -18.05 -18.06
CA THR A 271 14.10 -17.36 -17.65
C THR A 271 13.22 -18.31 -16.87
N LEU A 272 12.68 -17.83 -15.75
CA LEU A 272 11.68 -18.50 -14.93
C LEU A 272 10.38 -17.71 -15.00
N CYS A 273 9.24 -18.40 -15.19
CA CYS A 273 7.91 -17.83 -15.02
C CYS A 273 7.22 -18.59 -13.89
N THR A 274 6.96 -17.91 -12.78
CA THR A 274 6.38 -18.48 -11.56
C THR A 274 5.01 -17.88 -11.31
N ALA A 275 3.96 -18.68 -11.47
CA ALA A 275 2.60 -18.28 -11.13
C ALA A 275 2.24 -18.71 -9.71
N LEU A 276 1.47 -17.87 -9.02
CA LEU A 276 0.94 -18.13 -7.68
C LEU A 276 -0.56 -18.43 -7.73
N SER A 277 -1.06 -19.09 -6.69
CA SER A 277 -2.49 -19.30 -6.42
C SER A 277 -2.71 -19.50 -4.91
N GLY A 278 -3.76 -18.92 -4.35
CA GLY A 278 -4.23 -19.23 -3.00
C GLY A 278 -5.09 -20.50 -2.91
N VAL A 279 -5.35 -21.18 -4.05
CA VAL A 279 -6.32 -22.28 -4.18
C VAL A 279 -5.66 -23.63 -4.34
N SER A 280 -4.77 -23.78 -5.34
CA SER A 280 -4.15 -25.07 -5.67
C SER A 280 -3.02 -24.92 -6.69
N GLU A 281 -2.19 -25.97 -6.83
CA GLU A 281 -1.20 -26.07 -7.91
C GLU A 281 -1.85 -25.97 -9.32
N GLN A 282 -3.05 -26.55 -9.48
CA GLN A 282 -3.80 -26.45 -10.73
C GLN A 282 -4.28 -25.02 -10.99
N GLY A 283 -4.64 -24.27 -9.93
CA GLY A 283 -4.93 -22.83 -10.01
C GLY A 283 -3.73 -22.04 -10.52
N ALA A 284 -2.55 -22.27 -9.93
CA ALA A 284 -1.30 -21.68 -10.39
C ALA A 284 -0.98 -22.01 -11.84
N GLN A 285 -1.20 -23.27 -12.26
CA GLN A 285 -1.00 -23.67 -13.68
C GLN A 285 -1.96 -22.95 -14.63
N LYS A 286 -3.22 -22.72 -14.24
CA LYS A 286 -4.17 -21.93 -15.05
C LYS A 286 -3.74 -20.46 -15.14
N ASN A 287 -3.30 -19.88 -14.04
CA ASN A 287 -2.77 -18.52 -13.99
C ASN A 287 -1.55 -18.38 -14.92
N LEU A 288 -0.61 -19.33 -14.85
CA LEU A 288 0.56 -19.34 -15.70
C LEU A 288 0.18 -19.41 -17.20
N LYS A 289 -0.70 -20.34 -17.55
CA LYS A 289 -1.15 -20.53 -18.94
C LYS A 289 -1.85 -19.29 -19.51
N ALA A 290 -2.62 -18.60 -18.67
CA ALA A 290 -3.38 -17.42 -19.08
C ALA A 290 -2.47 -16.19 -19.24
N GLU A 291 -1.52 -15.99 -18.32
CA GLU A 291 -0.77 -14.74 -18.22
C GLU A 291 0.68 -14.82 -18.74
N ALA A 292 1.31 -16.01 -18.68
CA ALA A 292 2.70 -16.18 -19.09
C ALA A 292 2.93 -17.49 -19.86
N PRO A 293 2.32 -17.67 -21.06
CA PRO A 293 2.40 -18.91 -21.84
C PRO A 293 3.74 -19.15 -22.52
N HIS A 294 4.68 -18.21 -22.49
CA HIS A 294 6.01 -18.32 -23.11
C HIS A 294 7.10 -17.79 -22.16
N SER A 295 8.38 -17.97 -22.51
CA SER A 295 9.54 -17.52 -21.71
C SER A 295 10.23 -16.25 -22.24
N ASP A 296 9.58 -15.48 -23.10
CA ASP A 296 10.10 -14.23 -23.65
C ASP A 296 9.98 -13.10 -22.63
N PHE A 297 11.04 -12.87 -21.88
CA PHE A 297 11.11 -11.86 -20.82
C PHE A 297 10.84 -10.44 -21.32
N ASP A 298 11.43 -10.07 -22.47
CA ASP A 298 11.36 -8.69 -22.96
C ASP A 298 9.91 -8.30 -23.34
N ARG A 299 9.15 -9.27 -23.85
CA ARG A 299 7.72 -9.08 -24.14
C ARG A 299 6.90 -8.81 -22.88
N TYR A 300 7.18 -9.50 -21.77
CA TYR A 300 6.49 -9.25 -20.50
C TYR A 300 6.89 -7.90 -19.90
N ARG A 301 8.17 -7.55 -19.96
CA ARG A 301 8.67 -6.24 -19.53
C ARG A 301 8.00 -5.10 -20.32
N GLU A 302 7.88 -5.24 -21.63
CA GLU A 302 7.17 -4.26 -22.47
C GLU A 302 5.70 -4.16 -22.10
N ALA A 303 5.01 -5.29 -21.91
CA ALA A 303 3.61 -5.32 -21.51
C ALA A 303 3.40 -4.65 -20.13
N ALA A 304 4.26 -4.92 -19.14
CA ALA A 304 4.24 -4.27 -17.84
C ALA A 304 4.45 -2.75 -17.95
N THR A 305 5.40 -2.31 -18.77
CA THR A 305 5.65 -0.88 -19.06
C THR A 305 4.43 -0.20 -19.66
N LEU A 306 3.77 -0.85 -20.64
CA LEU A 306 2.55 -0.32 -21.26
C LEU A 306 1.37 -0.25 -20.27
N ALA A 307 1.20 -1.28 -19.44
CA ALA A 307 0.17 -1.30 -18.40
C ALA A 307 0.35 -0.15 -17.40
N TRP A 308 1.56 0.07 -16.91
CA TRP A 308 1.85 1.17 -16.02
C TRP A 308 1.75 2.55 -16.69
N ASN A 309 2.19 2.70 -17.94
CA ASN A 309 2.00 3.96 -18.68
C ASN A 309 0.52 4.31 -18.84
N LYS A 310 -0.35 3.32 -19.10
CA LYS A 310 -1.79 3.50 -19.15
C LYS A 310 -2.37 3.92 -17.79
N ARG A 311 -1.91 3.29 -16.72
CA ARG A 311 -2.35 3.60 -15.35
C ARG A 311 -1.94 5.02 -14.91
N LEU A 312 -0.67 5.33 -15.01
CA LEU A 312 -0.11 6.63 -14.62
C LEU A 312 -0.62 7.76 -15.53
N GLY A 313 -0.88 7.46 -16.81
CA GLY A 313 -1.45 8.40 -17.78
C GLY A 313 -2.86 8.90 -17.46
N GLN A 314 -3.50 8.34 -16.45
CA GLN A 314 -4.77 8.85 -15.96
C GLN A 314 -4.62 10.24 -15.32
N VAL A 315 -3.47 10.54 -14.73
CA VAL A 315 -3.13 11.88 -14.22
C VAL A 315 -1.94 12.42 -15.01
N THR A 316 -2.12 13.52 -15.70
CA THR A 316 -1.04 14.20 -16.46
C THR A 316 -0.78 15.57 -15.85
N LEU A 317 0.49 15.81 -15.55
CA LEU A 317 0.98 17.07 -15.01
C LEU A 317 1.49 17.98 -16.14
N ASP A 318 1.56 19.30 -15.87
CA ASP A 318 2.18 20.28 -16.75
C ASP A 318 3.62 19.88 -17.12
N ALA A 319 4.04 20.21 -18.34
CA ALA A 319 5.38 19.93 -18.84
C ALA A 319 6.49 20.68 -18.07
N LYS A 320 6.16 21.79 -17.41
CA LYS A 320 7.11 22.61 -16.66
C LYS A 320 7.39 22.13 -15.24
N VAL A 321 6.66 21.08 -14.75
CA VAL A 321 6.90 20.53 -13.41
C VAL A 321 8.36 20.05 -13.30
N PRO A 322 9.12 20.44 -12.25
CA PRO A 322 10.47 19.98 -12.02
C PRO A 322 10.55 18.44 -11.99
N ASP A 323 11.64 17.88 -12.52
CA ASP A 323 11.82 16.44 -12.65
C ASP A 323 11.74 15.70 -11.31
N SER A 324 12.28 16.29 -10.23
CA SER A 324 12.19 15.74 -8.87
C SER A 324 10.74 15.60 -8.39
N LEU A 325 9.95 16.67 -8.51
CA LEU A 325 8.54 16.65 -8.12
C LEU A 325 7.72 15.72 -8.99
N ARG A 326 8.03 15.65 -10.29
CA ARG A 326 7.40 14.70 -11.22
C ARG A 326 7.70 13.25 -10.81
N ARG A 327 8.95 12.97 -10.43
CA ARG A 327 9.37 11.63 -9.97
C ARG A 327 8.67 11.25 -8.67
N ILE A 328 8.62 12.14 -7.69
CA ILE A 328 7.90 11.90 -6.43
C ILE A 328 6.41 11.65 -6.72
N PHE A 329 5.76 12.49 -7.50
CA PHE A 329 4.33 12.37 -7.81
C PHE A 329 3.98 11.04 -8.50
N TYR A 330 4.71 10.67 -9.57
CA TYR A 330 4.41 9.43 -10.28
C TYR A 330 4.82 8.19 -9.48
N THR A 331 5.81 8.29 -8.61
CA THR A 331 6.14 7.20 -7.67
C THR A 331 5.03 7.04 -6.63
N ALA A 332 4.51 8.13 -6.07
CA ALA A 332 3.36 8.09 -5.16
C ALA A 332 2.11 7.54 -5.87
N LEU A 333 1.81 7.99 -7.09
CA LEU A 333 0.69 7.46 -7.87
C LEU A 333 0.87 5.97 -8.22
N TYR A 334 2.10 5.48 -8.40
CA TYR A 334 2.41 4.06 -8.56
C TYR A 334 2.14 3.30 -7.26
N ARG A 335 2.71 3.75 -6.12
CA ARG A 335 2.58 3.06 -4.83
C ARG A 335 1.14 2.98 -4.35
N SER A 336 0.34 4.01 -4.59
CA SER A 336 -1.10 3.98 -4.28
C SER A 336 -1.88 2.93 -5.09
N GLN A 337 -1.27 2.20 -6.04
CA GLN A 337 -1.93 1.23 -6.90
C GLN A 337 -1.25 -0.15 -6.91
N ILE A 338 -0.47 -0.48 -5.90
CA ILE A 338 0.11 -1.82 -5.75
C ILE A 338 -0.53 -2.62 -4.60
N CYS A 339 -1.31 -1.98 -3.75
CA CYS A 339 -2.09 -2.59 -2.67
C CYS A 339 -3.48 -1.93 -2.63
N PRO A 340 -4.56 -2.65 -2.22
CA PRO A 340 -4.64 -4.08 -1.89
C PRO A 340 -4.33 -4.98 -3.10
N THR A 341 -4.08 -6.27 -2.85
CA THR A 341 -3.61 -7.18 -3.89
C THR A 341 -4.69 -8.15 -4.37
N ILE A 342 -4.70 -8.47 -5.66
CA ILE A 342 -5.55 -9.52 -6.23
C ILE A 342 -5.25 -10.83 -5.52
N TYR A 343 -6.30 -11.57 -5.13
CA TYR A 343 -6.18 -12.85 -4.43
C TYR A 343 -6.87 -14.00 -5.19
N SER A 344 -7.82 -13.72 -6.07
CA SER A 344 -8.45 -14.75 -6.90
C SER A 344 -7.59 -15.18 -8.08
N ASP A 345 -7.70 -16.48 -8.44
CA ASP A 345 -7.17 -17.04 -9.68
C ASP A 345 -7.88 -16.45 -10.92
N VAL A 346 -7.34 -16.68 -12.11
CA VAL A 346 -7.93 -16.17 -13.38
C VAL A 346 -9.33 -16.70 -13.66
N ASP A 347 -9.71 -17.83 -13.06
CA ASP A 347 -11.04 -18.41 -13.15
C ASP A 347 -12.00 -17.91 -12.04
N GLY A 348 -11.58 -16.93 -11.23
CA GLY A 348 -12.36 -16.33 -10.17
C GLY A 348 -12.40 -17.12 -8.87
N ARG A 349 -11.69 -18.26 -8.76
CA ARG A 349 -11.64 -19.04 -7.52
C ARG A 349 -10.66 -18.41 -6.51
N TYR A 350 -11.01 -18.49 -5.24
CA TYR A 350 -10.19 -18.04 -4.12
C TYR A 350 -10.49 -18.83 -2.85
N LEU A 351 -9.56 -18.84 -1.90
CA LEU A 351 -9.77 -19.41 -0.57
C LEU A 351 -10.49 -18.36 0.31
N GLY A 352 -11.67 -18.70 0.82
CA GLY A 352 -12.45 -17.83 1.69
C GLY A 352 -11.96 -17.81 3.14
N ALA A 353 -12.45 -16.85 3.93
CA ALA A 353 -12.15 -16.78 5.37
C ALA A 353 -12.69 -17.98 6.16
N ASP A 354 -13.72 -18.66 5.66
CA ASP A 354 -14.26 -19.93 6.17
C ASP A 354 -13.42 -21.17 5.78
N ARG A 355 -12.29 -20.94 5.11
CA ARG A 355 -11.39 -22.00 4.58
C ARG A 355 -11.98 -22.86 3.46
N ALA A 356 -13.13 -22.46 2.91
CA ALA A 356 -13.69 -23.08 1.72
C ALA A 356 -13.19 -22.38 0.44
N ILE A 357 -13.23 -23.12 -0.68
CA ILE A 357 -12.94 -22.54 -2.00
C ILE A 357 -14.23 -21.94 -2.55
N HIS A 358 -14.20 -20.64 -2.80
CA HIS A 358 -15.27 -19.88 -3.42
C HIS A 358 -14.95 -19.50 -4.86
N GLN A 359 -15.96 -19.01 -5.59
CA GLN A 359 -15.83 -18.46 -6.93
C GLN A 359 -16.60 -17.16 -7.03
N ALA A 360 -15.88 -16.06 -7.24
CA ALA A 360 -16.45 -14.74 -7.47
C ALA A 360 -16.60 -14.41 -8.96
N GLN A 361 -17.53 -13.49 -9.27
CA GLN A 361 -17.68 -12.90 -10.60
C GLN A 361 -16.88 -11.58 -10.75
N HIS A 362 -16.23 -11.15 -9.68
CA HIS A 362 -15.33 -9.99 -9.62
C HIS A 362 -13.93 -10.45 -9.24
N LYS A 363 -12.93 -9.60 -9.41
CA LYS A 363 -11.60 -9.84 -8.84
C LYS A 363 -11.70 -9.76 -7.32
N THR A 364 -11.27 -10.81 -6.63
CA THR A 364 -11.18 -10.79 -5.17
C THR A 364 -9.85 -10.21 -4.75
N TYR A 365 -9.88 -9.30 -3.78
CA TYR A 365 -8.71 -8.61 -3.23
C TYR A 365 -8.48 -9.02 -1.78
N SER A 366 -7.23 -8.86 -1.35
CA SER A 366 -6.76 -9.07 0.02
C SER A 366 -5.68 -8.06 0.38
N THR A 367 -5.14 -8.15 1.60
CA THR A 367 -4.09 -7.24 2.09
C THR A 367 -4.63 -5.81 2.21
N PHE A 368 -5.65 -5.66 3.04
CA PHE A 368 -6.32 -4.38 3.29
C PHE A 368 -5.85 -3.78 4.62
N SER A 369 -5.10 -2.70 4.56
CA SER A 369 -4.69 -1.85 5.71
C SER A 369 -5.76 -0.79 5.97
N LEU A 370 -6.92 -1.22 6.50
CA LEU A 370 -8.14 -0.39 6.49
C LEU A 370 -8.07 0.81 7.44
N TRP A 371 -7.38 0.68 8.58
CA TRP A 371 -7.16 1.79 9.52
C TRP A 371 -6.48 2.98 8.85
N ASP A 372 -5.60 2.70 7.89
CA ASP A 372 -4.84 3.69 7.14
C ASP A 372 -5.62 4.15 5.91
N THR A 373 -5.99 3.22 5.05
CA THR A 373 -6.39 3.46 3.66
C THR A 373 -7.80 4.04 3.51
N TYR A 374 -8.70 3.91 4.52
CA TYR A 374 -10.03 4.52 4.45
C TYR A 374 -9.96 6.03 4.31
N ARG A 375 -8.89 6.66 4.81
CA ARG A 375 -8.73 8.12 4.92
C ARG A 375 -8.56 8.79 3.57
N THR A 376 -7.70 8.24 2.69
CA THR A 376 -7.39 8.88 1.40
C THR A 376 -7.24 7.89 0.25
N ALA A 377 -6.70 6.68 0.47
CA ALA A 377 -6.46 5.72 -0.60
C ALA A 377 -7.79 5.22 -1.22
N HIS A 378 -8.76 4.80 -0.41
CA HIS A 378 -10.08 4.41 -0.91
C HIS A 378 -10.84 5.55 -1.60
N PRO A 379 -10.89 6.80 -1.07
CA PRO A 379 -11.39 7.97 -1.79
C PRO A 379 -10.69 8.24 -3.12
N LEU A 380 -9.37 8.02 -3.21
CA LEU A 380 -8.62 8.12 -4.47
C LEU A 380 -9.03 7.03 -5.45
N TYR A 381 -9.23 5.77 -5.00
CA TYR A 381 -9.73 4.69 -5.84
C TYR A 381 -11.16 4.96 -6.31
N ALA A 382 -12.02 5.49 -5.44
CA ALA A 382 -13.38 5.91 -5.79
C ALA A 382 -13.38 6.90 -6.96
N LEU A 383 -12.46 7.85 -6.98
CA LEU A 383 -12.35 8.85 -8.04
C LEU A 383 -11.68 8.30 -9.31
N LEU A 384 -10.55 7.60 -9.17
CA LEU A 384 -9.74 7.18 -10.32
C LEU A 384 -10.09 5.78 -10.82
N ARG A 385 -10.55 4.88 -9.95
CA ARG A 385 -10.67 3.43 -10.18
C ARG A 385 -11.99 2.85 -9.67
N PRO A 386 -13.15 3.41 -10.02
CA PRO A 386 -14.42 2.97 -9.41
C PRO A 386 -14.76 1.49 -9.67
N SER A 387 -14.27 0.87 -10.75
CA SER A 387 -14.47 -0.56 -10.99
C SER A 387 -13.66 -1.44 -10.03
N GLU A 388 -12.40 -1.09 -9.82
CA GLU A 388 -11.56 -1.78 -8.86
C GLU A 388 -12.03 -1.51 -7.41
N ALA A 389 -12.40 -0.27 -7.09
CA ALA A 389 -12.99 0.07 -5.78
C ALA A 389 -14.26 -0.74 -5.48
N ARG A 390 -15.12 -0.94 -6.49
CA ARG A 390 -16.30 -1.82 -6.38
C ARG A 390 -15.91 -3.25 -6.05
N ASP A 391 -14.93 -3.81 -6.75
CA ASP A 391 -14.49 -5.19 -6.57
C ASP A 391 -13.76 -5.37 -5.22
N MET A 392 -13.02 -4.35 -4.74
CA MET A 392 -12.43 -4.30 -3.40
C MET A 392 -13.51 -4.34 -2.32
N VAL A 393 -14.55 -3.52 -2.45
CA VAL A 393 -15.69 -3.52 -1.51
C VAL A 393 -16.45 -4.84 -1.55
N ALA A 394 -16.68 -5.42 -2.73
CA ALA A 394 -17.29 -6.74 -2.85
C ALA A 394 -16.46 -7.81 -2.09
N SER A 395 -15.13 -7.73 -2.16
CA SER A 395 -14.22 -8.64 -1.45
C SER A 395 -14.31 -8.50 0.06
N LEU A 396 -14.48 -7.27 0.58
CA LEU A 396 -14.67 -7.02 2.02
C LEU A 396 -16.01 -7.60 2.51
N VAL A 397 -17.07 -7.44 1.72
CA VAL A 397 -18.40 -7.99 2.03
C VAL A 397 -18.37 -9.52 2.00
N ASP A 398 -17.78 -10.12 0.96
CA ASP A 398 -17.62 -11.59 0.86
C ASP A 398 -16.81 -12.13 2.05
N PHE A 399 -15.71 -11.46 2.41
CA PHE A 399 -14.91 -11.84 3.58
C PHE A 399 -15.75 -11.82 4.86
N GLY A 400 -16.50 -10.76 5.11
CA GLY A 400 -17.34 -10.64 6.29
C GLY A 400 -18.43 -11.72 6.37
N GLU A 401 -19.06 -12.06 5.24
CA GLU A 401 -20.03 -13.15 5.17
C GLU A 401 -19.40 -14.52 5.48
N GLN A 402 -18.15 -14.74 5.10
CA GLN A 402 -17.38 -15.97 5.35
C GLN A 402 -16.70 -15.98 6.73
N ASN A 403 -16.48 -14.83 7.34
CA ASN A 403 -15.84 -14.67 8.66
C ASN A 403 -16.87 -14.57 9.78
N SER A 404 -17.78 -15.54 9.86
CA SER A 404 -18.83 -15.63 10.89
C SER A 404 -19.70 -14.37 11.01
N GLY A 405 -19.90 -13.64 9.92
CA GLY A 405 -20.71 -12.43 9.90
C GLY A 405 -20.01 -11.18 10.48
N HIS A 406 -18.69 -11.14 10.45
CA HIS A 406 -17.92 -9.98 10.89
C HIS A 406 -16.95 -9.51 9.78
N LEU A 407 -17.04 -8.24 9.43
CA LEU A 407 -16.14 -7.60 8.46
C LEU A 407 -14.70 -7.57 8.99
N PRO A 408 -13.70 -7.55 8.09
CA PRO A 408 -12.31 -7.55 8.52
C PRO A 408 -11.88 -6.19 9.11
N VAL A 409 -10.93 -6.28 10.05
CA VAL A 409 -10.14 -5.13 10.53
C VAL A 409 -8.89 -4.97 9.66
N TRP A 410 -8.14 -6.05 9.47
CA TRP A 410 -6.97 -6.11 8.60
C TRP A 410 -6.80 -7.54 8.07
N ASN A 411 -7.30 -7.82 6.88
CA ASN A 411 -7.20 -9.17 6.32
C ASN A 411 -6.00 -9.34 5.41
N MET A 412 -5.31 -10.46 5.57
CA MET A 412 -4.21 -10.89 4.71
C MET A 412 -4.45 -12.33 4.22
N PHE A 413 -4.47 -12.53 2.91
CA PHE A 413 -4.96 -13.75 2.26
C PHE A 413 -6.38 -14.10 2.77
N ALA A 414 -6.61 -15.30 3.28
CA ALA A 414 -7.90 -15.73 3.84
C ALA A 414 -8.00 -15.55 5.36
N SER A 415 -7.08 -14.78 5.97
CA SER A 415 -7.01 -14.63 7.43
C SER A 415 -7.33 -13.21 7.86
N GLU A 416 -8.10 -13.09 8.96
CA GLU A 416 -8.16 -11.87 9.76
C GLU A 416 -6.92 -11.81 10.65
N THR A 417 -6.23 -10.68 10.66
CA THR A 417 -5.05 -10.47 11.51
C THR A 417 -5.35 -9.72 12.78
N ASP A 418 -6.52 -9.06 12.86
CA ASP A 418 -6.92 -8.17 13.94
C ASP A 418 -5.89 -7.05 14.23
N MET A 419 -5.05 -6.71 13.25
CA MET A 419 -4.06 -5.65 13.40
C MET A 419 -4.74 -4.28 13.32
N MET A 420 -4.28 -3.34 14.15
CA MET A 420 -4.84 -2.01 14.31
C MET A 420 -6.25 -2.02 14.95
N ILE A 421 -6.84 -0.85 15.11
CA ILE A 421 -8.12 -0.65 15.77
C ILE A 421 -9.22 -0.24 14.77
N GLY A 422 -10.45 -0.06 15.27
CA GLY A 422 -11.60 0.31 14.46
C GLY A 422 -12.18 -0.84 13.64
N HIS A 423 -13.24 -0.54 12.92
CA HIS A 423 -13.90 -1.44 11.96
C HIS A 423 -14.00 -0.74 10.60
N HIS A 424 -12.86 -0.23 10.10
CA HIS A 424 -12.83 0.71 8.97
C HIS A 424 -13.17 0.09 7.61
N SER A 425 -13.39 -1.22 7.53
CA SER A 425 -14.15 -1.82 6.45
C SER A 425 -15.57 -1.24 6.33
N ILE A 426 -16.20 -0.84 7.47
CA ILE A 426 -17.53 -0.24 7.51
C ILE A 426 -17.56 1.08 6.73
N PRO A 427 -16.77 2.13 7.06
CA PRO A 427 -16.78 3.37 6.31
C PRO A 427 -16.35 3.20 4.85
N VAL A 428 -15.41 2.31 4.53
CA VAL A 428 -15.01 2.01 3.14
C VAL A 428 -16.19 1.47 2.32
N ILE A 429 -16.93 0.52 2.86
CA ILE A 429 -18.12 -0.06 2.20
C ILE A 429 -19.20 1.00 2.04
N VAL A 430 -19.49 1.74 3.11
CA VAL A 430 -20.55 2.76 3.11
C VAL A 430 -20.22 3.91 2.17
N GLU A 431 -18.98 4.41 2.16
CA GLU A 431 -18.52 5.40 1.20
C GLU A 431 -18.81 4.97 -0.25
N ALA A 432 -18.45 3.73 -0.60
CA ALA A 432 -18.65 3.21 -1.94
C ALA A 432 -20.15 3.08 -2.30
N VAL A 433 -21.00 2.74 -1.32
CA VAL A 433 -22.46 2.70 -1.52
C VAL A 433 -23.02 4.11 -1.74
N LEU A 434 -22.66 5.07 -0.88
CA LEU A 434 -23.14 6.44 -0.97
C LEU A 434 -22.69 7.13 -2.27
N LYS A 435 -21.50 6.81 -2.76
CA LYS A 435 -20.97 7.29 -4.05
C LYS A 435 -21.51 6.53 -5.26
N GLY A 436 -22.37 5.53 -5.08
CA GLY A 436 -22.96 4.73 -6.16
C GLY A 436 -21.95 3.81 -6.89
N ILE A 437 -20.81 3.52 -6.28
CA ILE A 437 -19.75 2.64 -6.79
C ILE A 437 -20.12 1.17 -6.54
N TYR A 438 -20.60 0.86 -5.35
CA TYR A 438 -21.05 -0.46 -4.96
C TYR A 438 -22.56 -0.46 -4.70
N VAL A 439 -23.28 -1.38 -5.35
CA VAL A 439 -24.72 -1.57 -5.16
C VAL A 439 -24.91 -2.92 -4.44
N PRO A 440 -25.31 -2.92 -3.16
CA PRO A 440 -25.51 -4.17 -2.44
C PRO A 440 -26.67 -4.97 -3.05
N ARG A 441 -26.46 -6.28 -3.21
CA ARG A 441 -27.50 -7.21 -3.70
C ARG A 441 -28.71 -7.26 -2.77
N ASP A 442 -28.46 -7.22 -1.47
CA ASP A 442 -29.43 -7.17 -0.39
C ASP A 442 -29.02 -6.11 0.62
N LYS A 443 -29.77 -5.00 0.65
CA LYS A 443 -29.49 -3.87 1.54
C LYS A 443 -29.65 -4.22 3.02
N ALA A 444 -30.66 -5.04 3.36
CA ALA A 444 -30.92 -5.43 4.74
C ALA A 444 -29.83 -6.40 5.27
N LYS A 445 -29.40 -7.32 4.42
CA LYS A 445 -28.29 -8.24 4.74
C LYS A 445 -26.98 -7.46 4.96
N LEU A 446 -26.68 -6.48 4.12
CA LEU A 446 -25.49 -5.64 4.33
C LEU A 446 -25.60 -4.83 5.63
N LEU A 447 -26.77 -4.21 5.92
CA LEU A 447 -26.96 -3.53 7.20
C LEU A 447 -26.74 -4.48 8.40
N SER A 448 -27.25 -5.72 8.31
CA SER A 448 -27.03 -6.73 9.34
C SER A 448 -25.55 -7.05 9.52
N LEU A 449 -24.77 -7.14 8.44
CA LEU A 449 -23.32 -7.40 8.47
C LEU A 449 -22.55 -6.22 9.09
N LEU A 450 -22.88 -4.99 8.74
CA LEU A 450 -22.30 -3.78 9.34
C LEU A 450 -22.54 -3.75 10.84
N ARG A 451 -23.79 -4.00 11.26
CA ARG A 451 -24.20 -4.00 12.67
C ARG A 451 -23.58 -5.14 13.45
N SER A 452 -23.56 -6.38 12.93
CA SER A 452 -22.95 -7.53 13.63
C SER A 452 -21.46 -7.29 13.89
N THR A 453 -20.77 -6.58 13.01
CA THR A 453 -19.37 -6.18 13.20
C THR A 453 -19.26 -5.14 14.34
N ALA A 454 -20.05 -4.06 14.31
CA ALA A 454 -20.01 -2.98 15.30
C ALA A 454 -20.63 -3.37 16.66
N GLU A 455 -21.36 -4.49 16.73
CA GLU A 455 -22.02 -4.99 17.95
C GLU A 455 -21.43 -6.35 18.41
N ARG A 456 -20.26 -6.74 17.90
CA ARG A 456 -19.61 -8.04 18.20
C ARG A 456 -19.35 -8.17 19.69
N LYS A 457 -19.88 -9.25 20.30
CA LYS A 457 -19.76 -9.51 21.74
C LYS A 457 -18.36 -10.01 22.11
N GLY A 458 -17.89 -9.58 23.29
CA GLY A 458 -16.60 -10.00 23.85
C GLY A 458 -15.40 -9.57 23.01
N TYR A 459 -15.52 -8.52 22.20
CA TYR A 459 -14.50 -8.11 21.27
C TYR A 459 -14.05 -6.66 21.55
N ARG A 460 -12.77 -6.46 21.90
CA ARG A 460 -12.02 -5.20 21.95
C ARG A 460 -12.80 -4.01 22.56
N GLY A 461 -13.40 -4.23 23.73
CA GLY A 461 -14.11 -3.18 24.49
C GLY A 461 -15.51 -2.85 23.97
N LEU A 462 -16.04 -3.53 22.93
CA LEU A 462 -17.36 -3.22 22.35
C LEU A 462 -18.52 -3.44 23.34
N ASP A 463 -18.43 -4.38 24.28
CA ASP A 463 -19.48 -4.59 25.27
C ASP A 463 -19.63 -3.37 26.17
N SER A 464 -18.52 -2.81 26.66
CA SER A 464 -18.50 -1.58 27.46
C SER A 464 -18.86 -0.35 26.63
N TYR A 465 -18.37 -0.25 25.40
CA TYR A 465 -18.73 0.82 24.46
C TYR A 465 -20.26 0.87 24.21
N GLN A 466 -20.90 -0.30 24.00
CA GLN A 466 -22.35 -0.36 23.81
C GLN A 466 -23.13 0.00 25.07
N ARG A 467 -22.61 -0.34 26.26
CA ARG A 467 -23.28 -0.10 27.55
C ARG A 467 -23.10 1.33 28.05
N LEU A 468 -21.87 1.87 27.96
CA LEU A 468 -21.46 3.13 28.57
C LEU A 468 -21.33 4.29 27.59
N GLY A 469 -21.24 3.98 26.27
CA GLY A 469 -20.89 4.95 25.25
C GLY A 469 -19.40 5.33 25.27
N TYR A 470 -18.54 4.55 25.93
CA TYR A 470 -17.08 4.65 25.89
C TYR A 470 -16.45 3.36 26.39
N ILE A 471 -15.16 3.21 26.19
CA ILE A 471 -14.37 2.08 26.67
C ILE A 471 -13.59 2.49 27.90
N PRO A 472 -13.80 1.85 29.09
CA PRO A 472 -13.02 2.13 30.28
C PRO A 472 -11.54 1.76 30.09
N ALA A 473 -10.64 2.65 30.53
CA ALA A 473 -9.20 2.45 30.41
C ALA A 473 -8.64 1.35 31.33
N ASP A 474 -9.40 0.92 32.32
CA ASP A 474 -9.10 -0.19 33.21
C ASP A 474 -9.61 -1.54 32.70
N GLU A 475 -10.35 -1.58 31.59
CA GLU A 475 -10.86 -2.81 30.98
C GLU A 475 -10.12 -3.15 29.65
N GLU A 476 -9.73 -2.13 28.89
CA GLU A 476 -9.18 -2.33 27.55
C GLU A 476 -8.09 -1.29 27.26
N GLU A 477 -6.97 -1.72 26.69
CA GLU A 477 -5.95 -0.82 26.13
C GLU A 477 -6.48 -0.06 24.90
N GLU A 478 -5.87 1.06 24.56
CA GLU A 478 -6.24 1.95 23.44
C GLU A 478 -7.68 2.49 23.54
N SER A 479 -8.18 2.58 24.77
CA SER A 479 -9.59 2.84 25.09
C SER A 479 -10.11 4.15 24.51
N VAL A 480 -9.30 5.21 24.52
CA VAL A 480 -9.67 6.52 23.96
C VAL A 480 -9.74 6.43 22.44
N SER A 481 -8.67 5.93 21.79
CA SER A 481 -8.62 5.79 20.34
C SER A 481 -9.75 4.90 19.82
N LYS A 482 -9.96 3.72 20.42
CA LYS A 482 -11.06 2.81 20.04
C LYS A 482 -12.44 3.47 20.19
N THR A 483 -12.67 4.24 21.27
CA THR A 483 -13.94 4.96 21.45
C THR A 483 -14.18 5.97 20.33
N LEU A 484 -13.16 6.73 19.94
CA LEU A 484 -13.27 7.74 18.88
C LEU A 484 -13.53 7.07 17.51
N GLU A 485 -12.81 6.00 17.21
CA GLU A 485 -12.91 5.33 15.92
C GLU A 485 -14.18 4.50 15.78
N TYR A 486 -14.65 3.84 16.84
CA TYR A 486 -15.98 3.20 16.84
C TYR A 486 -17.13 4.22 16.66
N ALA A 487 -16.98 5.44 17.19
CA ALA A 487 -17.94 6.51 16.94
C ALA A 487 -17.99 6.94 15.47
N TYR A 488 -16.86 6.91 14.78
CA TYR A 488 -16.80 7.14 13.34
C TYR A 488 -17.44 6.00 12.53
N ASP A 489 -17.16 4.76 12.91
CA ASP A 489 -17.77 3.58 12.27
C ASP A 489 -19.31 3.58 12.46
N ASP A 490 -19.79 3.98 13.65
CA ASP A 490 -21.23 4.15 13.92
C ASP A 490 -21.85 5.26 13.05
N ALA A 491 -21.14 6.36 12.81
CA ALA A 491 -21.59 7.40 11.88
C ALA A 491 -21.75 6.86 10.44
N ALA A 492 -20.89 5.96 10.02
CA ALA A 492 -21.02 5.30 8.72
C ALA A 492 -22.29 4.43 8.68
N ILE A 493 -22.55 3.61 9.71
CA ILE A 493 -23.77 2.79 9.80
C ILE A 493 -25.04 3.68 9.78
N ALA A 494 -25.02 4.79 10.53
CA ALA A 494 -26.13 5.75 10.54
C ALA A 494 -26.43 6.28 9.12
N ARG A 495 -25.40 6.68 8.37
CA ARG A 495 -25.54 7.17 7.00
C ARG A 495 -26.05 6.09 6.04
N TYR A 496 -25.57 4.85 6.19
CA TYR A 496 -26.07 3.72 5.41
C TYR A 496 -27.56 3.45 5.69
N ALA A 497 -27.96 3.39 6.97
CA ALA A 497 -29.34 3.16 7.37
C ALA A 497 -30.26 4.27 6.83
N ARG A 498 -29.84 5.54 6.88
CA ARG A 498 -30.57 6.67 6.29
C ARG A 498 -30.70 6.53 4.78
N TRP A 499 -29.63 6.14 4.07
CA TRP A 499 -29.64 5.92 2.63
C TRP A 499 -30.61 4.83 2.22
N MET A 500 -30.76 3.78 3.01
CA MET A 500 -31.71 2.70 2.70
C MET A 500 -33.16 2.98 3.20
N GLY A 501 -33.38 4.04 3.99
CA GLY A 501 -34.68 4.42 4.51
C GLY A 501 -35.04 3.81 5.87
N ASP A 502 -34.09 3.26 6.64
CA ASP A 502 -34.31 2.77 7.99
C ASP A 502 -33.98 3.87 9.02
N ASP A 503 -34.95 4.75 9.25
CA ASP A 503 -34.81 5.89 10.15
C ASP A 503 -34.64 5.48 11.62
N ALA A 504 -35.12 4.30 12.03
CA ALA A 504 -34.99 3.85 13.42
C ALA A 504 -33.53 3.45 13.71
N VAL A 505 -32.93 2.67 12.82
CA VAL A 505 -31.51 2.30 12.94
C VAL A 505 -30.63 3.53 12.73
N ALA A 506 -30.98 4.42 11.79
CA ALA A 506 -30.22 5.65 11.56
C ALA A 506 -30.11 6.49 12.84
N ARG A 507 -31.23 6.80 13.51
CA ARG A 507 -31.23 7.57 14.77
C ARG A 507 -30.42 6.90 15.89
N ARG A 508 -30.56 5.58 16.06
CA ARG A 508 -29.79 4.83 17.06
C ARG A 508 -28.27 4.98 16.85
N TYR A 509 -27.81 4.85 15.61
CA TYR A 509 -26.37 4.93 15.30
C TYR A 509 -25.88 6.39 15.22
N GLU A 510 -26.74 7.37 14.89
CA GLU A 510 -26.44 8.79 15.04
C GLU A 510 -26.19 9.16 16.52
N GLU A 511 -26.99 8.62 17.45
CA GLU A 511 -26.76 8.78 18.89
C GLU A 511 -25.43 8.14 19.33
N ARG A 512 -25.18 6.90 18.92
CA ARG A 512 -23.93 6.18 19.20
C ARG A 512 -22.71 6.89 18.62
N SER A 513 -22.80 7.46 17.43
CA SER A 513 -21.71 8.22 16.83
C SER A 513 -21.31 9.47 17.63
N GLY A 514 -22.15 9.90 18.57
CA GLY A 514 -21.84 10.96 19.54
C GLY A 514 -21.01 10.53 20.75
N ALA A 515 -20.69 9.24 20.86
CA ALA A 515 -19.98 8.62 22.00
C ALA A 515 -18.60 9.22 22.30
N TRP A 516 -17.93 9.80 21.27
CA TRP A 516 -16.66 10.50 21.42
C TRP A 516 -16.70 11.60 22.52
N ARG A 517 -17.87 12.17 22.80
CA ARG A 517 -18.04 13.18 23.87
C ARG A 517 -17.82 12.62 25.28
N ASN A 518 -17.99 11.32 25.47
CA ASN A 518 -17.88 10.67 26.77
C ASN A 518 -16.43 10.52 27.25
N VAL A 519 -15.47 10.66 26.35
CA VAL A 519 -14.03 10.66 26.65
C VAL A 519 -13.41 12.06 26.55
N TRP A 520 -14.23 13.10 26.29
CA TRP A 520 -13.78 14.49 26.34
C TRP A 520 -13.77 15.02 27.76
N SER A 521 -12.63 15.51 28.24
CA SER A 521 -12.50 16.23 29.49
C SER A 521 -12.46 17.74 29.24
N SER A 522 -13.50 18.46 29.70
CA SER A 522 -13.54 19.91 29.54
C SER A 522 -12.51 20.62 30.43
N GLU A 523 -12.11 20.01 31.55
CA GLU A 523 -11.06 20.51 32.45
C GLU A 523 -9.68 20.43 31.78
N LEU A 524 -9.37 19.29 31.16
CA LEU A 524 -8.09 19.05 30.49
C LEU A 524 -8.04 19.67 29.09
N GLY A 525 -9.19 19.85 28.44
CA GLY A 525 -9.29 20.28 27.04
C GLY A 525 -8.81 19.22 26.02
N PHE A 526 -8.87 17.93 26.38
CA PHE A 526 -8.44 16.80 25.59
C PHE A 526 -9.39 15.61 25.72
N PHE A 527 -9.31 14.69 24.80
CA PHE A 527 -9.78 13.33 24.99
C PHE A 527 -8.83 12.64 25.97
N ALA A 528 -9.36 12.05 27.01
CA ALA A 528 -8.58 11.49 28.10
C ALA A 528 -9.10 10.12 28.54
N PRO A 529 -8.20 9.24 29.05
CA PRO A 529 -8.60 7.93 29.55
C PRO A 529 -9.55 8.07 30.78
N ARG A 530 -10.59 7.24 30.75
CA ARG A 530 -11.67 7.27 31.77
C ARG A 530 -11.93 5.87 32.27
N SER A 531 -11.98 5.71 33.60
CA SER A 531 -12.44 4.50 34.28
C SER A 531 -13.94 4.60 34.56
N GLU A 532 -14.67 3.49 34.59
CA GLU A 532 -16.06 3.46 34.99
C GLU A 532 -16.23 3.83 36.48
N LYS A 533 -15.27 3.46 37.31
CA LYS A 533 -15.34 3.63 38.78
C LYS A 533 -14.91 5.01 39.26
N THR A 534 -13.86 5.57 38.64
CA THR A 534 -13.21 6.79 39.19
C THR A 534 -13.34 8.02 38.29
N GLY A 535 -13.95 7.87 37.09
CA GLY A 535 -14.00 8.95 36.10
C GLY A 535 -12.69 9.09 35.34
N PHE A 536 -12.33 10.32 34.91
CA PHE A 536 -11.07 10.56 34.22
C PHE A 536 -9.88 10.24 35.14
N LEU A 537 -8.84 9.61 34.53
CA LEU A 537 -7.65 9.23 35.30
C LEU A 537 -6.85 10.49 35.71
N PRO A 538 -6.29 10.50 36.93
CA PRO A 538 -5.65 11.71 37.47
C PRO A 538 -4.31 12.07 36.84
N ASP A 539 -3.52 11.05 36.41
CA ASP A 539 -2.16 11.22 35.90
C ASP A 539 -2.16 11.36 34.38
N PHE A 540 -2.83 12.41 33.87
CA PHE A 540 -2.93 12.67 32.44
C PHE A 540 -1.83 13.64 31.97
N ASP A 541 -1.00 13.17 31.03
CA ASP A 541 -0.05 13.99 30.27
C ASP A 541 -0.40 13.93 28.78
N PRO A 542 -0.77 15.05 28.13
CA PRO A 542 -1.16 15.04 26.71
C PRO A 542 -0.04 14.71 25.74
N PHE A 543 1.23 14.75 26.18
CA PHE A 543 2.38 14.37 25.37
C PHE A 543 2.75 12.89 25.51
N ALA A 544 2.26 12.20 26.56
CA ALA A 544 2.64 10.82 26.82
C ALA A 544 2.01 9.86 25.78
N TYR A 545 2.85 9.02 25.23
CA TYR A 545 2.41 7.86 24.42
C TYR A 545 1.94 6.75 25.36
N SER A 546 0.74 6.91 25.86
CA SER A 546 0.15 6.01 26.85
C SER A 546 -0.62 4.89 26.20
N LYS A 547 -0.89 3.81 26.96
CA LYS A 547 -1.73 2.70 26.51
C LYS A 547 -3.19 3.05 26.17
N ALA A 548 -3.62 4.29 26.41
CA ALA A 548 -4.97 4.75 26.07
C ALA A 548 -5.11 5.18 24.60
N PHE A 549 -3.99 5.41 23.92
CA PHE A 549 -3.94 5.88 22.54
C PHE A 549 -3.16 4.90 21.66
N THR A 550 -3.70 4.61 20.48
CA THR A 550 -3.04 3.77 19.48
C THR A 550 -1.93 4.56 18.82
N GLU A 551 -0.68 4.10 18.99
CA GLU A 551 0.52 4.67 18.34
C GLU A 551 0.66 6.19 18.42
N SER A 552 0.02 6.81 19.41
CA SER A 552 -0.17 8.26 19.45
C SER A 552 -0.23 8.80 20.89
N ASN A 553 -0.38 10.10 21.00
CA ASN A 553 -0.67 10.79 22.24
C ASN A 553 -2.01 11.56 22.14
N ALA A 554 -2.40 12.25 23.21
CA ALA A 554 -3.68 12.97 23.25
C ALA A 554 -3.74 14.15 22.25
N TYR A 555 -2.62 14.78 21.94
CA TYR A 555 -2.58 15.81 20.89
C TYR A 555 -2.90 15.22 19.52
N GLN A 556 -2.31 14.08 19.17
CA GLN A 556 -2.45 13.47 17.84
C GLN A 556 -3.87 12.94 17.59
N TYR A 557 -4.59 12.52 18.65
CA TYR A 557 -6.00 12.13 18.56
C TYR A 557 -7.00 13.28 18.80
N LEU A 558 -6.53 14.49 19.12
CA LEU A 558 -7.39 15.62 19.48
C LEU A 558 -8.46 15.96 18.44
N PHE A 559 -8.18 15.69 17.18
CA PHE A 559 -9.05 16.02 16.05
C PHE A 559 -9.70 14.80 15.37
N SER A 560 -9.62 13.60 15.97
CA SER A 560 -10.14 12.35 15.39
C SER A 560 -11.67 12.24 15.52
N VAL A 561 -12.39 13.30 15.11
CA VAL A 561 -13.86 13.41 15.06
C VAL A 561 -14.26 14.01 13.70
N GLN A 562 -13.73 13.46 12.61
CA GLN A 562 -13.93 13.99 11.26
C GLN A 562 -15.40 13.98 10.80
N HIS A 563 -16.25 13.14 11.38
CA HIS A 563 -17.67 13.06 11.09
C HIS A 563 -18.52 14.16 11.77
N ASP A 564 -17.98 14.87 12.79
CA ASP A 564 -18.69 15.95 13.51
C ASP A 564 -17.74 17.10 13.90
N ILE A 565 -17.06 17.68 12.91
CA ILE A 565 -16.12 18.80 13.12
C ILE A 565 -16.82 19.99 13.80
N ALA A 566 -18.06 20.28 13.44
CA ALA A 566 -18.83 21.33 14.05
C ALA A 566 -19.14 21.05 15.53
N GLY A 567 -19.39 19.80 15.90
CA GLY A 567 -19.54 19.34 17.28
C GLY A 567 -18.24 19.47 18.05
N LEU A 568 -17.12 19.09 17.43
CA LEU A 568 -15.80 19.24 18.01
C LEU A 568 -15.45 20.71 18.28
N ASP A 569 -15.68 21.61 17.32
CA ASP A 569 -15.46 23.04 17.50
C ASP A 569 -16.32 23.62 18.63
N ARG A 570 -17.60 23.22 18.71
CA ARG A 570 -18.50 23.66 19.83
C ARG A 570 -17.97 23.24 21.19
N ILE A 571 -17.49 21.99 21.34
CA ILE A 571 -16.99 21.51 22.64
C ILE A 571 -15.66 22.18 23.01
N MET A 572 -14.89 22.62 22.00
CA MET A 572 -13.69 23.44 22.14
C MET A 572 -14.00 24.95 22.35
N GLY A 573 -15.28 25.32 22.52
CA GLY A 573 -15.71 26.72 22.73
C GLY A 573 -15.59 27.62 21.49
N GLY A 574 -15.68 27.06 20.26
CA GLY A 574 -15.54 27.80 19.01
C GLY A 574 -14.08 28.20 18.70
N GLN A 575 -13.11 27.44 19.24
CA GLN A 575 -11.69 27.79 19.14
C GLN A 575 -10.88 26.81 18.28
N LEU A 576 -11.52 26.15 17.31
CA LEU A 576 -10.85 25.16 16.45
C LEU A 576 -9.54 25.69 15.86
N GLY A 577 -9.54 26.90 15.29
CA GLY A 577 -8.34 27.51 14.70
C GLY A 577 -7.20 27.72 15.70
N LYS A 578 -7.53 28.17 16.93
CA LYS A 578 -6.53 28.36 18.00
C LYS A 578 -5.96 27.01 18.46
N ARG A 579 -6.79 25.98 18.59
CA ARG A 579 -6.36 24.64 18.98
C ARG A 579 -5.47 24.01 17.88
N LEU A 580 -5.78 24.25 16.62
CA LEU A 580 -4.91 23.86 15.50
C LEU A 580 -3.56 24.60 15.54
N ASP A 581 -3.55 25.91 15.78
CA ASP A 581 -2.30 26.68 15.91
C ASP A 581 -1.45 26.18 17.10
N GLU A 582 -2.08 25.85 18.22
CA GLU A 582 -1.41 25.20 19.36
C GLU A 582 -0.81 23.85 18.96
N PHE A 583 -1.57 22.99 18.30
CA PHE A 583 -1.14 21.66 17.85
C PHE A 583 0.08 21.70 16.93
N PHE A 584 0.07 22.59 15.93
CA PHE A 584 1.19 22.74 14.98
C PHE A 584 2.36 23.55 15.53
N GLY A 585 2.15 24.34 16.61
CA GLY A 585 3.16 25.19 17.23
C GLY A 585 3.84 24.58 18.45
N THR A 586 3.24 23.56 19.09
CA THR A 586 3.73 22.99 20.33
C THR A 586 4.82 21.95 20.10
N THR A 587 5.99 22.17 20.66
CA THR A 587 7.11 21.21 20.61
C THR A 587 6.96 20.14 21.67
N THR A 588 7.33 18.91 21.35
CA THR A 588 7.38 17.79 22.30
C THR A 588 8.44 18.06 23.37
N PRO A 589 8.10 17.92 24.67
CA PRO A 589 9.06 18.06 25.75
C PRO A 589 10.23 17.07 25.62
N LYS A 590 11.42 17.49 26.01
CA LYS A 590 12.67 16.68 25.85
C LYS A 590 12.67 15.33 26.58
N HIS A 591 11.86 15.20 27.63
CA HIS A 591 11.76 13.95 28.40
C HIS A 591 10.80 12.93 27.78
N ILE A 592 10.05 13.31 26.75
CA ILE A 592 9.18 12.42 26.00
C ILE A 592 9.99 11.79 24.86
N GLU A 593 10.14 10.48 24.89
CA GLU A 593 10.71 9.70 23.81
C GLU A 593 9.67 9.46 22.73
N LEU A 594 9.99 9.83 21.49
CA LEU A 594 9.10 9.60 20.35
C LEU A 594 9.21 8.15 19.90
N PRO A 595 8.10 7.42 19.79
CA PRO A 595 8.12 6.09 19.21
C PRO A 595 8.46 6.12 17.71
N ILE A 596 8.85 4.97 17.17
CA ILE A 596 9.38 4.81 15.81
C ILE A 596 8.40 5.26 14.70
N PHE A 597 7.10 5.21 14.96
CA PHE A 597 6.04 5.64 14.04
C PHE A 597 5.72 7.14 14.15
N SER A 598 6.20 7.86 15.16
CA SER A 598 6.00 9.32 15.28
C SER A 598 7.06 10.09 14.55
N THR A 599 6.94 10.14 13.23
CA THR A 599 7.90 10.74 12.30
C THR A 599 7.27 11.87 11.50
N GLY A 600 8.08 12.67 10.79
CA GLY A 600 7.59 13.80 10.00
C GLY A 600 6.90 14.86 10.86
N MET A 601 7.44 15.16 12.05
CA MET A 601 6.85 16.05 13.04
C MET A 601 6.82 17.51 12.62
N ILE A 602 5.64 18.14 12.75
CA ILE A 602 5.43 19.59 12.68
C ILE A 602 4.63 19.98 13.93
N GLY A 603 5.29 20.48 14.99
CA GLY A 603 4.68 20.56 16.31
C GLY A 603 4.31 19.17 16.83
N GLN A 604 3.04 18.96 17.17
CA GLN A 604 2.51 17.65 17.57
C GLN A 604 1.94 16.84 16.38
N TYR A 605 1.88 17.40 15.19
CA TYR A 605 1.49 16.70 13.98
C TYR A 605 2.58 15.71 13.56
N ALA A 606 2.28 14.43 13.56
CA ALA A 606 3.13 13.38 13.04
C ALA A 606 2.61 12.97 11.65
N HIS A 607 3.25 13.45 10.57
CA HIS A 607 2.79 13.09 9.22
C HIS A 607 3.00 11.62 8.91
N GLY A 608 4.00 11.00 9.52
CA GLY A 608 4.33 9.59 9.33
C GLY A 608 3.36 8.62 10.01
N ASN A 609 2.26 9.10 10.61
CA ASN A 609 1.21 8.25 11.18
C ASN A 609 -0.19 8.82 10.87
N GLU A 610 -1.13 7.97 10.56
CA GLU A 610 -2.39 8.26 9.90
C GLU A 610 -3.40 9.08 10.70
N PRO A 611 -3.50 9.02 12.03
CA PRO A 611 -4.47 9.83 12.79
C PRO A 611 -4.40 11.33 12.51
N GLY A 612 -3.23 11.82 12.09
CA GLY A 612 -3.00 13.22 11.75
C GLY A 612 -3.42 13.65 10.34
N HIS A 613 -3.62 12.74 9.39
CA HIS A 613 -3.65 13.02 7.97
C HIS A 613 -4.69 14.05 7.52
N HIS A 614 -5.84 14.12 8.18
CA HIS A 614 -6.92 15.08 7.85
C HIS A 614 -6.76 16.44 8.55
N VAL A 615 -5.92 16.54 9.59
CA VAL A 615 -5.92 17.68 10.53
C VAL A 615 -5.52 18.99 9.85
N ILE A 616 -4.57 18.99 8.92
CA ILE A 616 -4.16 20.20 8.16
C ILE A 616 -5.37 20.85 7.47
N PHE A 617 -6.29 20.05 6.94
CA PHE A 617 -7.43 20.53 6.15
C PHE A 617 -8.55 21.08 7.03
N LEU A 618 -8.52 20.85 8.37
CA LEU A 618 -9.45 21.44 9.32
C LEU A 618 -9.31 22.96 9.44
N TYR A 619 -8.19 23.52 9.02
CA TYR A 619 -8.07 24.99 8.91
C TYR A 619 -9.07 25.61 7.91
N ASN A 620 -9.53 24.87 6.91
CA ASN A 620 -10.64 25.33 6.07
C ASN A 620 -11.91 25.51 6.91
N HIS A 621 -12.22 24.57 7.80
CA HIS A 621 -13.37 24.67 8.71
C HIS A 621 -13.20 25.80 9.74
N ALA A 622 -11.96 26.13 10.13
CA ALA A 622 -11.61 27.27 10.97
C ALA A 622 -11.53 28.61 10.20
N ARG A 623 -11.90 28.63 8.90
CA ARG A 623 -11.82 29.79 8.00
C ARG A 623 -10.42 30.38 7.85
N GLN A 624 -9.41 29.53 7.86
CA GLN A 624 -8.00 29.89 7.69
C GLN A 624 -7.34 29.13 6.51
N PRO A 625 -7.86 29.21 5.26
CA PRO A 625 -7.37 28.40 4.14
C PRO A 625 -5.90 28.66 3.78
N TRP A 626 -5.34 29.79 4.17
CA TRP A 626 -3.92 30.07 4.02
C TRP A 626 -3.04 29.15 4.88
N ARG A 627 -3.51 28.77 6.08
CA ARG A 627 -2.80 27.80 6.94
C ARG A 627 -2.83 26.40 6.32
N THR A 628 -3.98 26.00 5.77
CA THR A 628 -4.06 24.75 4.99
C THR A 628 -3.03 24.73 3.87
N ALA A 629 -2.90 25.82 3.10
CA ALA A 629 -1.93 25.91 2.00
C ALA A 629 -0.46 25.86 2.50
N GLU A 630 -0.13 26.62 3.54
CA GLU A 630 1.22 26.66 4.13
C GLU A 630 1.68 25.26 4.56
N LEU A 631 0.88 24.61 5.41
CA LEU A 631 1.23 23.30 6.00
C LEU A 631 1.21 22.19 4.96
N THR A 632 0.23 22.19 4.05
CA THR A 632 0.20 21.20 2.96
C THR A 632 1.44 21.31 2.09
N HIS A 633 1.83 22.52 1.68
CA HIS A 633 3.04 22.73 0.88
C HIS A 633 4.32 22.41 1.66
N GLN A 634 4.35 22.68 2.98
CA GLN A 634 5.46 22.27 3.83
C GLN A 634 5.64 20.75 3.82
N VAL A 635 4.57 19.99 4.04
CA VAL A 635 4.60 18.52 4.00
C VAL A 635 5.03 18.02 2.62
N LEU A 636 4.37 18.48 1.55
CA LEU A 636 4.64 18.03 0.18
C LEU A 636 6.09 18.28 -0.28
N ARG A 637 6.75 19.33 0.21
CA ARG A 637 8.09 19.73 -0.21
C ARG A 637 9.21 19.26 0.72
N GLN A 638 8.91 19.02 2.00
CA GLN A 638 9.94 18.72 3.00
C GLN A 638 9.91 17.25 3.46
N LEU A 639 8.74 16.60 3.48
CA LEU A 639 8.57 15.26 4.02
C LEU A 639 8.51 14.17 2.93
N TYR A 640 8.48 14.58 1.66
CA TYR A 640 8.61 13.68 0.50
C TYR A 640 9.78 14.10 -0.37
N THR A 641 10.67 13.17 -0.67
CA THR A 641 11.86 13.41 -1.50
C THR A 641 12.06 12.33 -2.55
N GLU A 642 12.93 12.55 -3.52
CA GLU A 642 13.26 11.53 -4.54
C GLU A 642 14.35 10.54 -4.09
N ARG A 643 14.77 10.61 -2.83
CA ARG A 643 15.80 9.74 -2.25
C ARG A 643 15.19 8.43 -1.70
N PRO A 644 16.00 7.42 -1.41
CA PRO A 644 15.53 6.19 -0.76
C PRO A 644 14.82 6.41 0.58
N ASP A 645 15.21 7.43 1.36
CA ASP A 645 14.56 7.85 2.61
C ASP A 645 13.38 8.83 2.38
N GLY A 646 12.86 8.88 1.17
CA GLY A 646 11.93 9.92 0.70
C GLY A 646 10.46 9.75 1.09
N ILE A 647 10.13 8.85 2.01
CA ILE A 647 8.81 8.73 2.67
C ILE A 647 9.06 8.78 4.17
N CYS A 648 8.41 9.70 4.87
CA CYS A 648 8.75 10.00 6.26
C CYS A 648 8.05 9.12 7.31
N GLY A 649 7.24 8.16 6.92
CA GLY A 649 6.55 7.17 7.75
C GLY A 649 6.37 5.87 7.01
N ASN A 650 5.76 4.88 7.63
CA ASN A 650 5.32 3.68 6.94
C ASN A 650 4.45 4.07 5.76
N GLU A 651 4.61 3.42 4.62
CA GLU A 651 3.86 3.79 3.41
C GLU A 651 2.39 3.34 3.49
N ASP A 652 2.14 2.30 4.29
CA ASP A 652 0.84 1.75 4.67
C ASP A 652 -0.10 1.48 3.49
N CYS A 653 0.37 0.55 2.65
CA CYS A 653 -0.42 -0.02 1.57
C CYS A 653 -1.03 1.03 0.63
N GLY A 654 -0.32 2.13 0.42
CA GLY A 654 -0.73 3.19 -0.50
C GLY A 654 -1.28 4.45 0.17
N GLN A 655 -1.48 4.48 1.48
CA GLN A 655 -2.11 5.62 2.17
C GLN A 655 -1.24 6.88 2.14
N MET A 656 0.04 6.80 2.52
CA MET A 656 0.96 7.94 2.48
C MET A 656 1.10 8.51 1.06
N SER A 657 1.17 7.63 0.08
CA SER A 657 1.25 7.99 -1.34
C SER A 657 -0.05 8.60 -1.86
N ALA A 658 -1.22 8.08 -1.46
CA ALA A 658 -2.52 8.63 -1.81
C ALA A 658 -2.72 10.02 -1.21
N TRP A 659 -2.27 10.25 0.03
CA TRP A 659 -2.26 11.57 0.65
C TRP A 659 -1.45 12.57 -0.20
N TYR A 660 -0.22 12.18 -0.58
CA TYR A 660 0.62 13.03 -1.44
C TYR A 660 -0.07 13.38 -2.76
N VAL A 661 -0.62 12.37 -3.46
CA VAL A 661 -1.28 12.56 -4.76
C VAL A 661 -2.47 13.50 -4.63
N MET A 662 -3.36 13.27 -3.66
CA MET A 662 -4.56 14.08 -3.49
C MET A 662 -4.23 15.51 -3.07
N ALA A 663 -3.37 15.69 -2.08
CA ALA A 663 -2.94 17.00 -1.59
C ALA A 663 -2.20 17.82 -2.66
N ALA A 664 -1.32 17.17 -3.44
CA ALA A 664 -0.61 17.81 -4.55
C ALA A 664 -1.54 18.30 -5.67
N LEU A 665 -2.65 17.58 -5.89
CA LEU A 665 -3.71 17.97 -6.83
C LEU A 665 -4.64 19.07 -6.27
N GLY A 666 -4.51 19.41 -4.98
CA GLY A 666 -5.32 20.42 -4.34
C GLY A 666 -6.67 19.93 -3.82
N LEU A 667 -6.82 18.63 -3.54
CA LEU A 667 -8.04 17.97 -3.09
C LEU A 667 -7.75 17.15 -1.83
N TYR A 668 -8.67 17.13 -0.85
CA TYR A 668 -8.56 16.21 0.28
C TYR A 668 -9.92 15.84 0.89
N PRO A 669 -10.24 14.55 1.07
CA PRO A 669 -11.47 14.10 1.74
C PRO A 669 -11.25 14.06 3.25
N VAL A 670 -11.72 15.07 3.99
CA VAL A 670 -11.61 15.10 5.47
C VAL A 670 -12.48 14.03 6.10
N ASP A 671 -13.73 13.94 5.67
CA ASP A 671 -14.65 12.85 5.99
C ASP A 671 -15.06 12.14 4.70
N PRO A 672 -14.48 10.98 4.36
CA PRO A 672 -14.82 10.25 3.14
C PRO A 672 -16.32 9.96 2.96
N LEU A 673 -17.05 9.85 4.07
CA LEU A 673 -18.47 9.52 4.10
C LEU A 673 -19.40 10.67 3.66
N ASP A 674 -18.94 11.92 3.72
CA ASP A 674 -19.76 13.08 3.33
C ASP A 674 -19.64 13.44 1.84
N GLY A 675 -18.77 12.74 1.14
CA GLY A 675 -18.51 12.91 -0.29
C GLY A 675 -17.88 14.25 -0.67
N LYS A 676 -17.38 15.04 0.30
CA LYS A 676 -16.74 16.32 0.05
C LYS A 676 -15.22 16.19 -0.04
N TYR A 677 -14.64 16.97 -0.93
CA TYR A 677 -13.20 17.11 -1.09
C TYR A 677 -12.82 18.57 -0.85
N GLU A 678 -12.18 18.83 0.27
CA GLU A 678 -11.66 20.15 0.61
C GLU A 678 -10.64 20.60 -0.45
N LEU A 679 -10.70 21.89 -0.79
CA LEU A 679 -9.80 22.51 -1.76
C LEU A 679 -8.64 23.20 -1.04
N VAL A 680 -7.44 22.93 -1.53
CA VAL A 680 -6.20 23.58 -1.08
C VAL A 680 -5.43 24.06 -2.30
N THR A 681 -4.58 25.05 -2.16
CA THR A 681 -3.72 25.52 -3.26
C THR A 681 -2.93 24.37 -3.85
N PRO A 682 -3.12 23.99 -5.14
CA PRO A 682 -2.41 22.89 -5.76
C PRO A 682 -0.89 23.09 -5.80
N LEU A 683 -0.13 22.00 -5.76
CA LEU A 683 1.33 22.03 -5.88
C LEU A 683 1.77 22.42 -7.30
N PHE A 684 1.00 21.99 -8.31
CA PHE A 684 1.29 22.14 -9.73
C PHE A 684 0.44 23.24 -10.37
N GLU A 685 0.97 23.90 -11.40
CA GLU A 685 0.24 24.94 -12.13
C GLU A 685 -0.92 24.36 -12.96
N SER A 686 -0.79 23.12 -13.42
CA SER A 686 -1.87 22.43 -14.10
C SER A 686 -1.74 20.90 -13.95
N ALA A 687 -2.90 20.25 -13.75
CA ALA A 687 -3.05 18.81 -13.80
C ALA A 687 -4.34 18.46 -14.54
N ARG A 688 -4.33 17.32 -15.25
CA ARG A 688 -5.52 16.78 -15.90
C ARG A 688 -5.72 15.35 -15.48
N ILE A 689 -6.92 15.03 -15.00
CA ILE A 689 -7.33 13.71 -14.55
C ILE A 689 -8.33 13.16 -15.56
N ALA A 690 -8.01 11.98 -16.15
CA ALA A 690 -8.96 11.25 -16.96
C ALA A 690 -9.94 10.47 -16.07
N LEU A 691 -11.22 10.67 -16.26
CA LEU A 691 -12.30 10.05 -15.49
C LEU A 691 -13.03 8.99 -16.32
N PRO A 692 -13.78 8.08 -15.68
CA PRO A 692 -14.61 7.12 -16.39
C PRO A 692 -15.58 7.79 -17.38
N GLY A 693 -15.90 7.08 -18.47
CA GLY A 693 -16.80 7.60 -19.51
C GLY A 693 -16.19 8.66 -20.42
N GLY A 694 -14.85 8.78 -20.47
CA GLY A 694 -14.14 9.74 -21.31
C GLY A 694 -14.19 11.19 -20.82
N LYS A 695 -14.68 11.41 -19.59
CA LYS A 695 -14.69 12.69 -18.92
C LYS A 695 -13.29 13.09 -18.44
N HIS A 696 -13.09 14.35 -18.15
CA HIS A 696 -11.83 14.88 -17.63
C HIS A 696 -12.10 15.93 -16.57
N LEU A 697 -11.27 15.89 -15.51
CA LEU A 697 -11.17 16.99 -14.56
C LEU A 697 -9.84 17.70 -14.80
N THR A 698 -9.88 19.00 -15.03
CA THR A 698 -8.68 19.84 -15.20
C THR A 698 -8.56 20.75 -14.00
N ILE A 699 -7.39 20.80 -13.40
CA ILE A 699 -7.06 21.67 -12.28
C ILE A 699 -6.03 22.69 -12.81
N ARG A 700 -6.28 23.98 -12.62
CA ARG A 700 -5.41 25.06 -13.03
C ARG A 700 -5.12 25.98 -11.85
N ALA A 701 -3.86 26.26 -11.61
CA ALA A 701 -3.36 27.14 -10.56
C ALA A 701 -2.10 27.89 -11.07
N PRO A 702 -2.22 28.71 -12.14
CA PRO A 702 -1.08 29.40 -12.73
C PRO A 702 -0.46 30.37 -11.72
N ARG A 703 0.88 30.40 -11.65
CA ARG A 703 1.67 31.27 -10.79
C ARG A 703 2.48 32.24 -11.61
N ARG A 704 2.45 33.51 -11.25
CA ARG A 704 3.34 34.55 -11.85
C ARG A 704 4.73 34.53 -11.23
N ASN A 705 4.81 34.10 -9.96
CA ASN A 705 6.05 33.97 -9.21
C ASN A 705 5.85 33.00 -8.01
N GLU A 706 6.93 32.62 -7.34
CA GLU A 706 6.91 31.67 -6.23
C GLU A 706 6.20 32.18 -4.97
N ALA A 707 6.03 33.48 -4.79
CA ALA A 707 5.33 34.06 -3.65
C ALA A 707 3.80 33.84 -3.73
N GLU A 708 3.26 33.55 -4.91
CA GLU A 708 1.84 33.26 -5.10
C GLU A 708 1.50 31.83 -4.64
N GLN A 709 1.44 31.65 -3.34
CA GLN A 709 1.21 30.35 -2.71
C GLN A 709 -0.18 30.21 -2.03
N TYR A 710 -0.97 31.30 -2.02
CA TYR A 710 -2.31 31.31 -1.41
C TYR A 710 -3.40 31.41 -2.47
N THR A 711 -4.55 30.87 -2.18
CA THR A 711 -5.75 30.96 -3.01
C THR A 711 -6.47 32.28 -2.76
N ALA A 712 -6.69 33.07 -3.80
CA ALA A 712 -7.47 34.31 -3.77
C ALA A 712 -8.95 34.07 -4.13
N SER A 713 -9.22 33.15 -5.06
CA SER A 713 -10.55 32.71 -5.44
C SER A 713 -10.46 31.38 -6.17
N VAL A 714 -11.58 30.64 -6.18
CA VAL A 714 -11.74 29.41 -6.99
C VAL A 714 -13.00 29.53 -7.82
N SER A 715 -12.95 29.05 -9.06
CA SER A 715 -14.14 28.80 -9.86
C SER A 715 -14.20 27.36 -10.33
N PHE A 716 -15.39 26.82 -10.46
CA PHE A 716 -15.65 25.51 -11.06
C PHE A 716 -16.52 25.68 -12.30
N ASN A 717 -16.00 25.23 -13.46
CA ASN A 717 -16.65 25.41 -14.76
C ASN A 717 -17.03 26.89 -15.04
N GLY A 718 -16.13 27.81 -14.67
CA GLY A 718 -16.32 29.26 -14.84
C GLY A 718 -17.26 29.94 -13.82
N LYS A 719 -17.84 29.17 -12.87
CA LYS A 719 -18.71 29.71 -11.82
C LYS A 719 -17.91 29.87 -10.53
N PRO A 720 -17.89 31.06 -9.89
CA PRO A 720 -17.22 31.26 -8.61
C PRO A 720 -17.75 30.32 -7.53
N LEU A 721 -16.83 29.67 -6.81
CA LEU A 721 -17.17 28.87 -5.63
C LEU A 721 -17.24 29.78 -4.37
N ARG A 722 -18.22 29.52 -3.51
CA ARG A 722 -18.41 30.18 -2.21
C ARG A 722 -18.39 29.16 -1.05
N ARG A 723 -17.63 28.09 -1.24
CA ARG A 723 -17.42 27.00 -0.29
C ARG A 723 -16.03 26.42 -0.49
N SER A 724 -15.45 25.84 0.56
CA SER A 724 -14.08 25.30 0.54
C SER A 724 -13.92 23.95 -0.17
N TYR A 725 -14.98 23.36 -0.68
CA TYR A 725 -14.99 21.98 -1.19
C TYR A 725 -15.75 21.82 -2.52
N LEU A 726 -15.46 20.71 -3.20
CA LEU A 726 -16.30 20.13 -4.25
C LEU A 726 -16.83 18.77 -3.79
N THR A 727 -18.00 18.35 -4.31
CA THR A 727 -18.55 17.03 -4.02
C THR A 727 -17.99 15.97 -4.97
N TYR A 728 -18.08 14.71 -4.56
CA TYR A 728 -17.70 13.58 -5.40
C TYR A 728 -18.47 13.58 -6.75
N GLU A 729 -19.76 13.88 -6.71
CA GLU A 729 -20.61 13.97 -7.92
C GLU A 729 -20.10 15.04 -8.88
N GLU A 730 -19.72 16.22 -8.36
CA GLU A 730 -19.14 17.29 -9.17
C GLU A 730 -17.82 16.88 -9.79
N LEU A 731 -16.94 16.27 -9.00
CA LEU A 731 -15.62 15.80 -9.46
C LEU A 731 -15.77 14.72 -10.55
N ARG A 732 -16.65 13.71 -10.34
CA ARG A 732 -16.83 12.62 -11.31
C ARG A 732 -17.51 13.08 -12.62
N GLU A 733 -18.28 14.16 -12.59
CA GLU A 733 -18.83 14.76 -13.82
C GLU A 733 -17.75 15.44 -14.66
N GLY A 734 -16.61 15.75 -14.06
CA GLY A 734 -15.49 16.42 -14.70
C GLY A 734 -15.72 17.92 -14.88
N GLY A 735 -14.78 18.57 -15.54
CA GLY A 735 -14.81 20.02 -15.72
C GLY A 735 -13.48 20.67 -15.43
N THR A 736 -13.51 21.94 -15.08
CA THR A 736 -12.31 22.71 -14.77
C THR A 736 -12.43 23.41 -13.42
N ILE A 737 -11.43 23.19 -12.56
CA ILE A 737 -11.22 23.93 -11.32
C ILE A 737 -10.13 24.96 -11.63
N ASP A 738 -10.47 26.24 -11.59
CA ASP A 738 -9.54 27.34 -11.81
C ASP A 738 -9.24 28.06 -10.47
N PHE A 739 -8.01 28.02 -10.02
CA PHE A 739 -7.51 28.75 -8.86
C PHE A 739 -6.88 30.07 -9.32
N THR A 740 -7.31 31.17 -8.73
CA THR A 740 -6.58 32.44 -8.81
C THR A 740 -5.70 32.54 -7.56
N LEU A 741 -4.41 32.69 -7.75
CA LEU A 741 -3.43 32.72 -6.66
C LEU A 741 -3.02 34.14 -6.29
N THR A 742 -2.50 34.30 -5.07
CA THR A 742 -2.02 35.56 -4.50
C THR A 742 -0.84 35.33 -3.56
N SER A 743 -0.01 36.32 -3.38
CA SER A 743 1.00 36.38 -2.31
C SER A 743 0.45 36.92 -0.98
N GLU A 744 -0.79 37.45 -0.98
CA GLU A 744 -1.43 38.02 0.20
C GLU A 744 -1.92 36.87 1.15
N ARG A 745 -1.32 36.82 2.33
CA ARG A 745 -1.71 35.90 3.41
C ARG A 745 -2.97 36.40 4.11
N GLY A 746 -3.80 35.49 4.60
CA GLY A 746 -4.96 35.82 5.44
C GLY A 746 -6.27 35.97 4.68
N LYS A 747 -6.30 35.78 3.38
CA LYS A 747 -7.52 35.89 2.57
C LYS A 747 -8.39 34.66 2.69
N ILE A 748 -9.66 34.88 3.04
CA ILE A 748 -10.72 33.88 2.97
C ILE A 748 -11.38 34.01 1.60
N TRP A 749 -11.33 32.95 0.78
CA TRP A 749 -11.76 33.00 -0.61
C TRP A 749 -13.18 32.39 -0.84
N TYR A 750 -13.79 31.75 0.16
CA TYR A 750 -15.13 31.16 0.13
C TYR A 750 -16.10 31.76 1.14
#